data_b1b0fe995dbc6d2716cec86e24963640
#
_entry.id   b1b0fe995dbc6d2716cec86e24963640
#
_cell.length_a   1.000
_cell.length_b   1.000
_cell.length_c   1.000
_cell.angle_alpha   90.00
_cell.angle_beta   90.00
_cell.angle_gamma   90.00
#
_symmetry.space_group_name_H-M   'P 1'
#
loop_
_entity.id
_entity.type
_entity.pdbx_description
1 polymer ?
#
loop_
_entity_poly.entity_id
_entity_poly.type
_entity_poly.pdbx_seq_one_letter_code
_entity_poly.pdbx_strand_id
1 'polypeptide(L)'
;MSKELAKTYDPKGIEDRLYKKWEDNGYFHAQADRSKKPFTIVMPPPNITGQLHMGHALDNTMQDILIRYKRMQGYNALWQPGTDHAAIATEVKVIDSLKKQGIDKNDLGREGFLEKCWEWKDEYGSRIINQLKKMGSSADWSRERFTMDKGCSDAVLEVFIKLYEKGLIYKGSRIVNWCPVCKTSISDAEVEHEEQDGFFWHINYPVVGEAGRFVEIATTRPETLFGDTAVAVNPDDERYQDIIGKMLKLPMTDREIPVIADSYVDKEFGTGCVKITPAHDPNDFEVGKRHNLEEIVVINDDATMNSKAGKYAGMDRYECRKALVEDLEKEGLLVKVVPHSHNVGTHDRCGTTVEPMIKQQWFVKMDDLIKPAVEGVKNGDIKLLPKRMEKTYFNWTDNIRDWCISRQLWWGHRIPAYYCDECGEMVVSKNAPEKCPKCGCTHMTQDPDTLDTWFSSALWPFSTLGWPEKTEDLDYFYPNDVLVTGYDIIFFWVIRMIFSGYEQMGKAPFHTVLFHGLVRDSQGRKMSKSLGNGIDPLEVIDKYGADALRLTLITGNAPGNDMRFYWERVEASRNFANKVWNASRFIMMNLEGMEVTKPAISDLAPEDKWILSAVNTLTKDVTENMDKFELGIAVQKVYDFICHEFCDWYIEIAKVRTYKKDEDARAANSALWTLRTVLGQALKLLHPYMPFITEEIYCTLNPQEETIMLADWPVYKEEWNFSAEEEMLAHVKELVKGIRNLRTEMDVPPSRKAKVFIVSEDKALCETFESMKKTYQNLISASEIDVQSDKAGIGEDAVSVVIPGAVVYMPLEDLVDMEKEKERLLKEEERLKKELARSHGMLNNEKFVSKAPAAKIQEEKDKLAKYEQMMATVQERLAQMK
;
A
#
# COMPACT_ATOMS: atom_id res chain seq x y z
N MET A 1 24.77 -16.89 -33.03
CA MET A 1 23.80 -17.95 -32.62
C MET A 1 22.71 -17.30 -31.81
N SER A 2 21.47 -17.31 -32.30
CA SER A 2 20.32 -16.84 -31.52
C SER A 2 20.22 -17.71 -30.27
N LYS A 3 20.17 -17.08 -29.11
CA LYS A 3 20.01 -17.78 -27.85
C LYS A 3 18.54 -18.25 -27.76
N GLU A 4 18.30 -19.53 -27.85
CA GLU A 4 16.95 -20.07 -27.75
C GLU A 4 16.42 -19.93 -26.33
N LEU A 5 15.18 -19.49 -26.16
CA LEU A 5 14.52 -19.45 -24.87
C LEU A 5 14.26 -20.88 -24.35
N ALA A 6 14.49 -21.10 -23.08
CA ALA A 6 14.20 -22.37 -22.41
C ALA A 6 12.72 -22.77 -22.58
N LYS A 7 12.43 -24.07 -22.50
CA LYS A 7 11.06 -24.59 -22.67
C LYS A 7 10.07 -24.02 -21.66
N THR A 8 10.53 -23.75 -20.44
CA THR A 8 9.73 -23.18 -19.34
C THR A 8 10.45 -21.99 -18.78
N TYR A 9 9.69 -20.98 -18.31
CA TYR A 9 10.24 -19.85 -17.57
C TYR A 9 10.61 -20.30 -16.15
N ASP A 10 11.88 -20.12 -15.78
CA ASP A 10 12.37 -20.33 -14.42
C ASP A 10 13.00 -19.02 -13.92
N PRO A 11 12.32 -18.28 -13.01
CA PRO A 11 12.82 -17.00 -12.52
C PRO A 11 14.13 -17.12 -11.72
N LYS A 12 14.36 -18.23 -10.98
CA LYS A 12 15.48 -18.36 -10.03
C LYS A 12 16.86 -18.15 -10.68
N GLY A 13 17.07 -18.73 -11.85
CA GLY A 13 18.35 -18.59 -12.56
C GLY A 13 18.47 -17.28 -13.35
N ILE A 14 17.34 -16.66 -13.67
CA ILE A 14 17.28 -15.47 -14.52
C ILE A 14 17.42 -14.20 -13.68
N GLU A 15 16.67 -14.07 -12.58
CA GLU A 15 16.56 -12.86 -11.79
C GLU A 15 17.91 -12.42 -11.20
N ASP A 16 18.63 -13.31 -10.53
CA ASP A 16 19.94 -12.98 -9.93
C ASP A 16 20.98 -12.58 -10.97
N ARG A 17 21.01 -13.29 -12.11
CA ARG A 17 21.92 -13.00 -13.21
C ARG A 17 21.64 -11.66 -13.85
N LEU A 18 20.38 -11.32 -14.09
CA LEU A 18 19.97 -10.05 -14.68
C LEU A 18 20.22 -8.89 -13.73
N TYR A 19 19.86 -9.06 -12.45
CA TYR A 19 20.08 -8.00 -11.47
C TYR A 19 21.56 -7.66 -11.33
N LYS A 20 22.41 -8.68 -11.24
CA LYS A 20 23.87 -8.49 -11.23
C LYS A 20 24.36 -7.79 -12.52
N LYS A 21 23.86 -8.17 -13.70
CA LYS A 21 24.18 -7.51 -14.96
C LYS A 21 23.83 -6.01 -14.92
N TRP A 22 22.64 -5.66 -14.42
CA TRP A 22 22.21 -4.26 -14.35
C TRP A 22 23.08 -3.43 -13.40
N GLU A 23 23.43 -4.01 -12.25
CA GLU A 23 24.27 -3.35 -11.24
C GLU A 23 25.71 -3.19 -11.74
N ASP A 24 26.33 -4.24 -12.28
CA ASP A 24 27.69 -4.23 -12.80
C ASP A 24 27.86 -3.21 -13.96
N ASN A 25 26.82 -2.97 -14.76
CA ASN A 25 26.84 -1.99 -15.85
C ASN A 25 26.38 -0.58 -15.42
N GLY A 26 26.00 -0.37 -14.17
CA GLY A 26 25.61 0.93 -13.63
C GLY A 26 24.34 1.52 -14.24
N TYR A 27 23.40 0.68 -14.71
CA TYR A 27 22.15 1.17 -15.35
C TYR A 27 21.23 1.93 -14.40
N PHE A 28 21.44 1.81 -13.10
CA PHE A 28 20.68 2.52 -12.06
C PHE A 28 21.30 3.88 -11.69
N HIS A 29 22.54 4.12 -12.11
CA HIS A 29 23.30 5.28 -11.68
C HIS A 29 22.82 6.56 -12.38
N ALA A 30 22.58 7.61 -11.59
CA ALA A 30 22.19 8.92 -12.07
C ALA A 30 23.21 9.98 -11.61
N GLN A 31 23.77 10.73 -12.55
CA GLN A 31 24.64 11.88 -12.29
C GLN A 31 23.97 13.14 -12.83
N ALA A 32 24.25 14.29 -12.22
CA ALA A 32 23.74 15.56 -12.70
C ALA A 32 24.16 15.77 -14.17
N ASP A 33 23.17 15.87 -15.05
CA ASP A 33 23.34 16.05 -16.49
C ASP A 33 22.30 17.06 -17.00
N ARG A 34 22.72 18.29 -17.21
CA ARG A 34 21.81 19.38 -17.60
C ARG A 34 21.31 19.27 -19.04
N SER A 35 21.78 18.31 -19.82
CA SER A 35 21.21 17.98 -21.13
C SER A 35 19.90 17.17 -21.03
N LYS A 36 19.64 16.58 -19.87
CA LYS A 36 18.45 15.76 -19.59
C LYS A 36 17.60 16.41 -18.52
N LYS A 37 16.30 16.14 -18.57
CA LYS A 37 15.37 16.53 -17.50
C LYS A 37 15.52 15.56 -16.33
N PRO A 38 15.70 16.03 -15.08
CA PRO A 38 15.72 15.13 -13.92
C PRO A 38 14.32 14.57 -13.63
N PHE A 39 14.32 13.39 -13.02
CA PHE A 39 13.16 12.84 -12.34
C PHE A 39 13.63 12.15 -11.08
N THR A 40 13.20 12.65 -9.93
CA THR A 40 13.76 12.23 -8.63
C THR A 40 12.69 11.67 -7.74
N ILE A 41 12.94 10.47 -7.18
CA ILE A 41 12.20 9.88 -6.07
C ILE A 41 13.20 9.62 -4.94
N VAL A 42 12.88 10.11 -3.75
CA VAL A 42 13.57 9.68 -2.53
C VAL A 42 12.82 8.49 -1.95
N MET A 43 13.53 7.38 -1.73
CA MET A 43 12.95 6.18 -1.15
C MET A 43 12.58 6.44 0.31
N PRO A 44 11.34 6.13 0.77
CA PRO A 44 11.06 6.06 2.20
C PRO A 44 12.05 5.11 2.87
N PRO A 45 12.93 5.62 3.75
CA PRO A 45 14.02 4.80 4.27
C PRO A 45 13.46 3.74 5.22
N PRO A 46 13.58 2.43 4.90
CA PRO A 46 13.09 1.39 5.79
C PRO A 46 13.81 1.43 7.14
N ASN A 47 13.06 1.21 8.21
CA ASN A 47 13.57 1.11 9.56
C ASN A 47 14.42 -0.16 9.74
N ILE A 48 15.61 -0.05 10.34
CA ILE A 48 16.50 -1.19 10.60
C ILE A 48 16.01 -2.09 11.74
N THR A 49 14.71 -2.23 11.92
CA THR A 49 14.09 -3.01 13.00
C THR A 49 13.87 -4.48 12.68
N GLY A 50 14.19 -4.88 11.47
CA GLY A 50 14.04 -6.27 11.01
C GLY A 50 13.91 -6.35 9.49
N GLN A 51 13.36 -7.47 9.01
CA GLN A 51 13.15 -7.68 7.57
C GLN A 51 11.92 -6.92 7.05
N LEU A 52 11.92 -6.65 5.74
CA LEU A 52 10.82 -6.01 5.03
C LEU A 52 9.55 -6.88 5.05
N HIS A 53 8.41 -6.24 4.90
CA HIS A 53 7.09 -6.87 4.79
C HIS A 53 6.39 -6.43 3.50
N MET A 54 5.19 -6.98 3.21
CA MET A 54 4.44 -6.70 1.99
C MET A 54 4.13 -5.22 1.74
N GLY A 55 3.96 -4.41 2.79
CA GLY A 55 3.79 -2.96 2.64
C GLY A 55 5.01 -2.30 1.99
N HIS A 56 6.23 -2.68 2.42
CA HIS A 56 7.45 -2.21 1.77
C HIS A 56 7.58 -2.71 0.33
N ALA A 57 7.16 -3.96 0.06
CA ALA A 57 7.19 -4.49 -1.29
C ALA A 57 6.26 -3.71 -2.23
N LEU A 58 5.05 -3.33 -1.77
CA LEU A 58 4.13 -2.47 -2.52
C LEU A 58 4.73 -1.10 -2.78
N ASP A 59 5.18 -0.43 -1.72
CA ASP A 59 5.77 0.92 -1.77
C ASP A 59 6.94 1.00 -2.76
N ASN A 60 7.90 0.08 -2.63
CA ASN A 60 9.07 0.05 -3.51
C ASN A 60 8.72 -0.36 -4.95
N THR A 61 7.75 -1.25 -5.15
CA THR A 61 7.30 -1.62 -6.49
C THR A 61 6.69 -0.43 -7.23
N MET A 62 5.88 0.39 -6.56
CA MET A 62 5.30 1.60 -7.16
C MET A 62 6.38 2.60 -7.57
N GLN A 63 7.36 2.83 -6.72
CA GLN A 63 8.49 3.72 -7.01
C GLN A 63 9.31 3.21 -8.20
N ASP A 64 9.67 1.93 -8.21
CA ASP A 64 10.47 1.33 -9.27
C ASP A 64 9.78 1.40 -10.64
N ILE A 65 8.45 1.20 -10.67
CA ILE A 65 7.65 1.35 -11.89
C ILE A 65 7.79 2.77 -12.45
N LEU A 66 7.65 3.79 -11.63
CA LEU A 66 7.76 5.18 -12.05
C LEU A 66 9.19 5.53 -12.52
N ILE A 67 10.20 5.05 -11.81
CA ILE A 67 11.61 5.25 -12.16
C ILE A 67 11.94 4.60 -13.51
N ARG A 68 11.55 3.33 -13.72
CA ARG A 68 11.76 2.63 -14.99
C ARG A 68 11.04 3.30 -16.15
N TYR A 69 9.78 3.68 -15.93
CA TYR A 69 8.98 4.41 -16.91
C TYR A 69 9.67 5.72 -17.35
N LYS A 70 10.08 6.56 -16.38
CA LYS A 70 10.73 7.84 -16.68
C LYS A 70 12.12 7.66 -17.29
N ARG A 71 12.85 6.63 -16.88
CA ARG A 71 14.15 6.29 -17.49
C ARG A 71 13.97 5.95 -18.99
N MET A 72 12.97 5.13 -19.33
CA MET A 72 12.65 4.80 -20.71
C MET A 72 12.11 6.01 -21.52
N GLN A 73 11.59 7.04 -20.87
CA GLN A 73 11.22 8.32 -21.49
C GLN A 73 12.43 9.26 -21.68
N GLY A 74 13.63 8.83 -21.37
CA GLY A 74 14.87 9.61 -21.52
C GLY A 74 15.15 10.61 -20.40
N TYR A 75 14.42 10.57 -19.29
CA TYR A 75 14.74 11.36 -18.10
C TYR A 75 16.01 10.84 -17.43
N ASN A 76 16.72 11.75 -16.76
CA ASN A 76 17.77 11.37 -15.81
C ASN A 76 17.11 11.02 -14.49
N ALA A 77 16.73 9.74 -14.34
CA ALA A 77 15.90 9.27 -13.25
C ALA A 77 16.75 8.82 -12.06
N LEU A 78 16.69 9.57 -10.96
CA LEU A 78 17.32 9.23 -9.69
C LEU A 78 16.30 8.62 -8.73
N TRP A 79 16.53 7.39 -8.33
CA TRP A 79 15.89 6.79 -7.16
C TRP A 79 16.90 6.71 -6.02
N GLN A 80 16.77 7.65 -5.06
CA GLN A 80 17.71 7.81 -3.95
C GLN A 80 17.39 6.82 -2.83
N PRO A 81 18.21 5.79 -2.56
CA PRO A 81 17.97 4.79 -1.52
C PRO A 81 18.57 5.19 -0.18
N GLY A 82 18.11 4.52 0.87
CA GLY A 82 18.70 4.58 2.21
C GLY A 82 17.87 3.85 3.24
N THR A 83 18.32 3.91 4.50
CA THR A 83 17.69 3.29 5.68
C THR A 83 17.60 4.27 6.84
N ASP A 84 16.61 4.06 7.72
CA ASP A 84 16.38 4.87 8.90
C ASP A 84 16.85 4.15 10.18
N HIS A 85 17.48 4.89 11.08
CA HIS A 85 17.96 4.40 12.37
C HIS A 85 16.82 4.06 13.34
N ALA A 86 15.62 4.62 13.11
CA ALA A 86 14.37 4.30 13.82
C ALA A 86 14.49 4.30 15.36
N ALA A 87 15.18 5.26 15.90
CA ALA A 87 15.43 5.54 17.33
C ALA A 87 14.82 4.53 18.34
N ILE A 88 13.60 4.78 18.85
CA ILE A 88 12.92 3.92 19.84
C ILE A 88 12.81 2.48 19.36
N ALA A 89 12.35 2.29 18.12
CA ALA A 89 12.04 0.96 17.61
C ALA A 89 13.29 0.06 17.51
N THR A 90 14.43 0.63 17.13
CA THR A 90 15.71 -0.09 17.06
C THR A 90 16.26 -0.33 18.46
N GLU A 91 16.24 0.67 19.34
CA GLU A 91 16.72 0.53 20.72
C GLU A 91 15.98 -0.61 21.45
N VAL A 92 14.65 -0.68 21.34
CA VAL A 92 13.85 -1.78 21.91
C VAL A 92 14.29 -3.14 21.36
N LYS A 93 14.54 -3.25 20.04
CA LYS A 93 14.98 -4.51 19.43
C LYS A 93 16.36 -4.96 19.90
N VAL A 94 17.29 -4.02 20.04
CA VAL A 94 18.64 -4.31 20.55
C VAL A 94 18.56 -4.74 22.02
N ILE A 95 17.78 -4.02 22.85
CA ILE A 95 17.55 -4.41 24.26
C ILE A 95 16.96 -5.80 24.36
N ASP A 96 15.94 -6.13 23.57
CA ASP A 96 15.33 -7.48 23.55
C ASP A 96 16.33 -8.56 23.13
N SER A 97 17.21 -8.26 22.18
CA SER A 97 18.28 -9.16 21.77
C SER A 97 19.32 -9.40 22.87
N LEU A 98 19.73 -8.32 23.55
CA LEU A 98 20.66 -8.39 24.68
C LEU A 98 20.08 -9.16 25.86
N LYS A 99 18.80 -8.91 26.22
CA LYS A 99 18.09 -9.64 27.29
C LYS A 99 18.07 -11.15 27.05
N LYS A 100 17.88 -11.58 25.79
CA LYS A 100 17.95 -13.02 25.43
C LYS A 100 19.34 -13.63 25.69
N GLN A 101 20.39 -12.79 25.71
CA GLN A 101 21.76 -13.18 26.00
C GLN A 101 22.10 -13.01 27.49
N GLY A 102 21.13 -12.55 28.31
CA GLY A 102 21.33 -12.27 29.74
C GLY A 102 22.11 -10.99 30.05
N ILE A 103 22.18 -10.06 29.11
CA ILE A 103 22.91 -8.78 29.22
C ILE A 103 21.91 -7.66 29.46
N ASP A 104 22.14 -6.84 30.50
CA ASP A 104 21.39 -5.59 30.71
C ASP A 104 22.08 -4.43 30.00
N LYS A 105 21.27 -3.54 29.39
CA LYS A 105 21.74 -2.33 28.71
C LYS A 105 22.65 -1.48 29.61
N ASN A 106 22.29 -1.34 30.88
CA ASN A 106 23.02 -0.48 31.83
C ASN A 106 24.39 -1.05 32.17
N ASP A 107 24.59 -2.38 32.12
CA ASP A 107 25.89 -3.03 32.37
C ASP A 107 26.92 -2.67 31.31
N LEU A 108 26.47 -2.41 30.08
CA LEU A 108 27.31 -2.00 28.94
C LEU A 108 27.70 -0.52 28.99
N GLY A 109 26.94 0.31 29.72
CA GLY A 109 27.01 1.75 29.59
C GLY A 109 26.62 2.26 28.19
N ARG A 110 26.57 3.59 28.01
CA ARG A 110 26.13 4.22 26.78
C ARG A 110 26.98 3.81 25.56
N GLU A 111 28.31 3.86 25.69
CA GLU A 111 29.23 3.57 24.60
C GLU A 111 29.12 2.11 24.15
N GLY A 112 29.20 1.16 25.08
CA GLY A 112 29.07 -0.27 24.73
C GLY A 112 27.70 -0.64 24.17
N PHE A 113 26.62 0.03 24.62
CA PHE A 113 25.29 -0.17 24.02
C PHE A 113 25.22 0.38 22.60
N LEU A 114 25.80 1.55 22.33
CA LEU A 114 25.85 2.13 20.99
C LEU A 114 26.63 1.24 20.01
N GLU A 115 27.73 0.61 20.43
CA GLU A 115 28.43 -0.37 19.62
C GLU A 115 27.49 -1.52 19.19
N LYS A 116 26.64 -2.02 20.10
CA LYS A 116 25.65 -3.07 19.77
C LYS A 116 24.56 -2.57 18.81
N CYS A 117 24.19 -1.30 18.89
CA CYS A 117 23.26 -0.70 17.93
C CYS A 117 23.89 -0.59 16.52
N TRP A 118 25.18 -0.23 16.42
CA TRP A 118 25.89 -0.19 15.15
C TRP A 118 26.08 -1.59 14.54
N GLU A 119 26.42 -2.62 15.34
CA GLU A 119 26.45 -4.01 14.90
C GLU A 119 25.08 -4.43 14.33
N TRP A 120 24.00 -4.09 15.03
CA TRP A 120 22.62 -4.32 14.59
C TRP A 120 22.31 -3.63 13.25
N LYS A 121 22.71 -2.38 13.10
CA LYS A 121 22.56 -1.60 11.84
C LYS A 121 23.27 -2.28 10.69
N ASP A 122 24.49 -2.76 10.87
CA ASP A 122 25.26 -3.40 9.83
C ASP A 122 24.62 -4.72 9.38
N GLU A 123 24.10 -5.51 10.30
CA GLU A 123 23.40 -6.75 9.99
C GLU A 123 22.07 -6.50 9.26
N TYR A 124 21.17 -5.71 9.86
CA TYR A 124 19.82 -5.54 9.33
C TYR A 124 19.73 -4.56 8.18
N GLY A 125 20.56 -3.53 8.13
CA GLY A 125 20.68 -2.63 7.00
C GLY A 125 21.07 -3.38 5.73
N SER A 126 22.12 -4.18 5.79
CA SER A 126 22.57 -5.01 4.67
C SER A 126 21.49 -6.01 4.21
N ARG A 127 20.76 -6.60 5.16
CA ARG A 127 19.66 -7.52 4.87
C ARG A 127 18.52 -6.83 4.11
N ILE A 128 18.13 -5.64 4.55
CA ILE A 128 17.08 -4.83 3.91
C ILE A 128 17.46 -4.50 2.46
N ILE A 129 18.69 -4.03 2.22
CA ILE A 129 19.17 -3.72 0.88
C ILE A 129 19.14 -4.97 -0.02
N ASN A 130 19.57 -6.11 0.48
CA ASN A 130 19.52 -7.37 -0.27
C ASN A 130 18.07 -7.79 -0.60
N GLN A 131 17.12 -7.58 0.31
CA GLN A 131 15.70 -7.84 0.05
C GLN A 131 15.15 -6.92 -1.06
N LEU A 132 15.50 -5.63 -1.04
CA LEU A 132 15.14 -4.67 -2.09
C LEU A 132 15.71 -5.06 -3.45
N LYS A 133 16.97 -5.49 -3.50
CA LYS A 133 17.61 -6.00 -4.72
C LYS A 133 16.91 -7.24 -5.27
N LYS A 134 16.51 -8.17 -4.40
CA LYS A 134 15.74 -9.38 -4.79
C LYS A 134 14.36 -9.06 -5.36
N MET A 135 13.75 -7.96 -4.94
CA MET A 135 12.49 -7.46 -5.53
C MET A 135 12.69 -6.80 -6.90
N GLY A 136 13.92 -6.62 -7.36
CA GLY A 136 14.25 -5.97 -8.62
C GLY A 136 14.29 -4.45 -8.56
N SER A 137 14.42 -3.86 -7.37
CA SER A 137 14.47 -2.41 -7.19
C SER A 137 15.66 -1.79 -7.90
N SER A 138 15.42 -0.86 -8.82
CA SER A 138 16.46 -0.18 -9.65
C SER A 138 16.93 1.14 -9.03
N ALA A 139 17.15 1.16 -7.71
CA ALA A 139 17.69 2.32 -7.01
C ALA A 139 19.19 2.50 -7.25
N ASP A 140 19.67 3.73 -7.15
CA ASP A 140 21.08 4.03 -7.27
C ASP A 140 21.84 3.68 -5.99
N TRP A 141 22.24 2.41 -5.84
CA TRP A 141 22.90 1.89 -4.65
C TRP A 141 24.25 2.52 -4.35
N SER A 142 24.89 3.18 -5.33
CA SER A 142 26.11 3.93 -5.10
C SER A 142 25.89 5.19 -4.23
N ARG A 143 24.62 5.60 -4.10
CA ARG A 143 24.16 6.75 -3.32
C ARG A 143 23.41 6.35 -2.04
N GLU A 144 23.54 5.09 -1.60
CA GLU A 144 22.92 4.64 -0.36
C GLU A 144 23.26 5.55 0.82
N ARG A 145 22.22 5.97 1.55
CA ARG A 145 22.34 6.84 2.72
C ARG A 145 21.76 6.16 3.96
N PHE A 146 22.23 6.62 5.10
CA PHE A 146 21.69 6.25 6.41
C PHE A 146 21.40 7.52 7.19
N THR A 147 20.23 7.59 7.86
CA THR A 147 19.82 8.82 8.57
C THR A 147 20.82 9.29 9.63
N MET A 148 21.71 8.41 10.13
CA MET A 148 22.78 8.76 11.05
C MET A 148 24.17 8.76 10.39
N ASP A 149 24.29 8.73 9.06
CA ASP A 149 25.58 8.96 8.43
C ASP A 149 26.08 10.39 8.68
N LYS A 150 27.36 10.62 8.42
CA LYS A 150 27.97 11.91 8.74
C LYS A 150 27.25 13.09 8.08
N GLY A 151 26.90 13.01 6.79
CA GLY A 151 26.25 14.10 6.06
C GLY A 151 24.83 14.38 6.57
N CYS A 152 24.03 13.33 6.83
CA CYS A 152 22.69 13.46 7.39
C CYS A 152 22.76 13.99 8.84
N SER A 153 23.75 13.55 9.64
CA SER A 153 23.97 14.06 11.01
C SER A 153 24.39 15.55 11.01
N ASP A 154 25.23 15.95 10.07
CA ASP A 154 25.62 17.37 9.91
C ASP A 154 24.39 18.23 9.56
N ALA A 155 23.48 17.72 8.71
CA ALA A 155 22.23 18.39 8.38
C ALA A 155 21.31 18.54 9.60
N VAL A 156 21.19 17.49 10.41
CA VAL A 156 20.37 17.52 11.66
C VAL A 156 20.88 18.58 12.61
N LEU A 157 22.19 18.64 12.84
CA LEU A 157 22.80 19.63 13.72
C LEU A 157 22.58 21.06 13.20
N GLU A 158 22.75 21.26 11.89
CA GLU A 158 22.54 22.57 11.26
C GLU A 158 21.08 23.04 11.41
N VAL A 159 20.09 22.16 11.16
CA VAL A 159 18.67 22.51 11.35
C VAL A 159 18.35 22.82 12.80
N PHE A 160 18.82 22.00 13.74
CA PHE A 160 18.59 22.25 15.16
C PHE A 160 19.09 23.62 15.59
N ILE A 161 20.36 23.95 15.27
CA ILE A 161 20.98 25.22 15.62
C ILE A 161 20.23 26.39 14.99
N LYS A 162 19.94 26.35 13.70
CA LYS A 162 19.19 27.40 13.00
C LYS A 162 17.81 27.66 13.59
N LEU A 163 17.07 26.61 13.91
CA LEU A 163 15.74 26.74 14.52
C LEU A 163 15.84 27.27 15.96
N TYR A 164 16.88 26.86 16.70
CA TYR A 164 17.13 27.38 18.04
C TYR A 164 17.46 28.89 18.02
N GLU A 165 18.36 29.31 17.14
CA GLU A 165 18.74 30.74 16.95
C GLU A 165 17.55 31.60 16.52
N LYS A 166 16.61 31.06 15.76
CA LYS A 166 15.33 31.72 15.43
C LYS A 166 14.32 31.72 16.59
N GLY A 167 14.61 31.07 17.71
CA GLY A 167 13.68 30.92 18.83
C GLY A 167 12.50 29.98 18.54
N LEU A 168 12.62 29.15 17.52
CA LEU A 168 11.63 28.14 17.13
C LEU A 168 11.85 26.81 17.89
N ILE A 169 13.07 26.52 18.33
CA ILE A 169 13.35 25.43 19.28
C ILE A 169 13.53 26.02 20.68
N TYR A 170 12.90 25.42 21.65
CA TYR A 170 13.01 25.81 23.05
C TYR A 170 12.93 24.60 23.97
N LYS A 171 13.49 24.72 25.19
CA LYS A 171 13.35 23.75 26.28
C LYS A 171 12.30 24.26 27.27
N GLY A 172 11.32 23.43 27.61
CA GLY A 172 10.21 23.83 28.48
C GLY A 172 9.54 22.64 29.16
N SER A 173 8.84 22.93 30.26
CA SER A 173 8.02 21.96 30.97
C SER A 173 6.63 21.97 30.39
N ARG A 174 6.22 20.81 29.86
CA ARG A 174 4.87 20.58 29.32
C ARG A 174 4.44 19.17 29.66
N ILE A 175 3.13 18.94 29.61
CA ILE A 175 2.60 17.58 29.68
C ILE A 175 2.92 16.85 28.37
N VAL A 176 3.45 15.64 28.49
CA VAL A 176 3.82 14.76 27.37
C VAL A 176 3.32 13.35 27.65
N ASN A 177 3.12 12.58 26.60
CA ASN A 177 2.87 11.15 26.72
C ASN A 177 4.18 10.46 27.11
N TRP A 178 4.19 9.79 28.24
CA TRP A 178 5.35 9.08 28.77
C TRP A 178 5.14 7.57 28.75
N CYS A 179 6.07 6.82 28.19
CA CYS A 179 6.07 5.37 28.27
C CYS A 179 6.90 4.90 29.47
N PRO A 180 6.29 4.30 30.51
CA PRO A 180 7.03 3.89 31.70
C PRO A 180 7.93 2.68 31.49
N VAL A 181 7.69 1.88 30.46
CA VAL A 181 8.53 0.72 30.11
C VAL A 181 9.74 1.15 29.30
N CYS A 182 9.54 1.98 28.26
CA CYS A 182 10.64 2.50 27.45
C CYS A 182 11.37 3.67 28.15
N LYS A 183 10.76 4.25 29.19
CA LYS A 183 11.27 5.41 29.97
C LYS A 183 11.61 6.60 29.09
N THR A 184 10.73 6.91 28.14
CA THR A 184 10.88 8.04 27.21
C THR A 184 9.54 8.68 26.88
N SER A 185 9.57 9.94 26.47
CA SER A 185 8.44 10.62 25.86
C SER A 185 8.15 10.02 24.47
N ILE A 186 6.88 9.97 24.11
CA ILE A 186 6.40 9.56 22.79
C ILE A 186 5.49 10.66 22.21
N SER A 187 5.38 10.74 20.90
CA SER A 187 4.49 11.71 20.24
C SER A 187 3.04 11.30 20.34
N ASP A 188 2.10 12.26 20.24
CA ASP A 188 0.66 11.98 20.27
C ASP A 188 0.24 10.95 19.21
N ALA A 189 0.92 10.95 18.08
CA ALA A 189 0.62 10.05 16.98
C ALA A 189 1.15 8.60 17.17
N GLU A 190 2.09 8.38 18.12
CA GLU A 190 2.57 7.05 18.54
C GLU A 190 1.70 6.43 19.64
N VAL A 191 0.64 7.12 20.07
CA VAL A 191 -0.34 6.62 21.02
C VAL A 191 -1.48 5.98 20.25
N GLU A 192 -1.60 4.65 20.34
CA GLU A 192 -2.75 3.91 19.86
C GLU A 192 -3.84 3.95 20.94
N HIS A 193 -5.09 4.19 20.53
CA HIS A 193 -6.22 4.24 21.45
C HIS A 193 -7.02 2.95 21.31
N GLU A 194 -7.08 2.21 22.43
CA GLU A 194 -7.81 0.96 22.52
C GLU A 194 -8.98 1.11 23.50
N GLU A 195 -10.14 0.63 23.12
CA GLU A 195 -11.29 0.55 24.02
C GLU A 195 -11.02 -0.54 25.06
N GLN A 196 -10.99 -0.16 26.32
CA GLN A 196 -10.76 -1.07 27.46
C GLN A 196 -11.89 -0.97 28.46
N ASP A 197 -12.28 -2.12 28.98
CA ASP A 197 -13.23 -2.17 30.09
C ASP A 197 -12.56 -1.69 31.37
N GLY A 198 -13.21 -0.74 32.01
CA GLY A 198 -12.74 -0.11 33.24
C GLY A 198 -13.92 0.25 34.15
N PHE A 199 -13.70 1.20 35.01
CA PHE A 199 -14.72 1.66 35.95
C PHE A 199 -14.64 3.18 36.11
N PHE A 200 -15.79 3.76 36.44
CA PHE A 200 -15.86 5.04 37.13
C PHE A 200 -15.94 4.78 38.63
N TRP A 201 -14.98 5.31 39.37
CA TRP A 201 -15.01 5.34 40.82
C TRP A 201 -15.59 6.68 41.24
N HIS A 202 -16.72 6.64 41.97
CA HIS A 202 -17.41 7.79 42.49
C HIS A 202 -16.92 8.04 43.94
N ILE A 203 -16.28 9.16 44.17
CA ILE A 203 -15.58 9.49 45.43
C ILE A 203 -16.13 10.79 45.97
N ASN A 204 -16.44 10.84 47.27
CA ASN A 204 -16.90 12.01 47.98
C ASN A 204 -15.71 12.85 48.50
N TYR A 205 -15.65 14.10 48.09
CA TYR A 205 -14.70 15.10 48.62
C TYR A 205 -15.43 15.97 49.63
N PRO A 206 -15.07 15.92 50.95
CA PRO A 206 -15.75 16.68 52.01
C PRO A 206 -15.58 18.19 51.82
N VAL A 207 -16.61 18.98 52.00
CA VAL A 207 -16.56 20.43 52.00
C VAL A 207 -16.02 20.92 53.34
N VAL A 208 -14.95 21.69 53.34
CA VAL A 208 -14.29 22.20 54.55
C VAL A 208 -15.24 23.13 55.30
N GLY A 209 -15.42 22.88 56.58
CA GLY A 209 -16.30 23.67 57.47
C GLY A 209 -17.80 23.33 57.39
N GLU A 210 -18.20 22.40 56.54
CA GLU A 210 -19.60 21.98 56.37
C GLU A 210 -19.76 20.47 56.65
N ALA A 211 -19.95 20.11 57.90
CA ALA A 211 -20.04 18.69 58.31
C ALA A 211 -21.18 17.96 57.52
N GLY A 212 -20.84 16.82 56.92
CA GLY A 212 -21.77 15.97 56.16
C GLY A 212 -22.08 16.43 54.74
N ARG A 213 -21.41 17.50 54.24
CA ARG A 213 -21.52 17.94 52.85
C ARG A 213 -20.31 17.47 52.04
N PHE A 214 -20.63 16.91 50.89
CA PHE A 214 -19.61 16.34 49.95
C PHE A 214 -19.83 16.84 48.55
N VAL A 215 -18.76 16.84 47.76
CA VAL A 215 -18.80 16.94 46.30
C VAL A 215 -18.42 15.59 45.75
N GLU A 216 -19.34 14.95 44.99
CA GLU A 216 -19.11 13.65 44.35
C GLU A 216 -18.33 13.80 43.06
N ILE A 217 -17.18 13.15 42.96
CA ILE A 217 -16.31 13.13 41.80
C ILE A 217 -16.31 11.73 41.17
N ALA A 218 -16.44 11.63 39.86
CA ALA A 218 -16.30 10.38 39.13
C ALA A 218 -14.96 10.40 38.36
N THR A 219 -14.13 9.38 38.57
CA THR A 219 -12.82 9.27 37.89
C THR A 219 -12.55 7.84 37.41
N THR A 220 -11.86 7.71 36.28
CA THR A 220 -11.30 6.44 35.79
C THR A 220 -9.90 6.16 36.34
N ARG A 221 -9.27 7.16 37.02
CA ARG A 221 -7.89 7.12 37.50
C ARG A 221 -7.77 7.59 38.96
N PRO A 222 -8.29 6.83 39.93
CA PRO A 222 -8.25 7.24 41.34
C PRO A 222 -6.84 7.40 41.87
N GLU A 223 -5.85 6.66 41.37
CA GLU A 223 -4.44 6.76 41.81
C GLU A 223 -3.81 8.14 41.58
N THR A 224 -4.35 8.96 40.67
CA THR A 224 -3.84 10.34 40.46
C THR A 224 -4.39 11.37 41.46
N LEU A 225 -5.30 10.97 42.34
CA LEU A 225 -5.94 11.82 43.33
C LEU A 225 -4.92 12.66 44.16
N PHE A 226 -3.79 12.06 44.47
CA PHE A 226 -2.72 12.76 45.26
C PHE A 226 -2.17 13.97 44.52
N GLY A 227 -2.37 14.10 43.22
CA GLY A 227 -1.97 15.23 42.40
C GLY A 227 -3.06 16.27 42.17
N ASP A 228 -4.27 16.07 42.69
CA ASP A 228 -5.37 17.02 42.51
C ASP A 228 -5.05 18.37 43.20
N THR A 229 -5.34 19.44 42.46
CA THR A 229 -5.11 20.81 42.92
C THR A 229 -6.36 21.69 42.88
N ALA A 230 -7.43 21.20 42.25
CA ALA A 230 -8.76 21.81 42.30
C ALA A 230 -9.84 20.79 41.93
N VAL A 231 -11.09 21.16 42.19
CA VAL A 231 -12.27 20.55 41.53
C VAL A 231 -12.93 21.64 40.70
N ALA A 232 -13.15 21.35 39.39
CA ALA A 232 -13.80 22.27 38.50
C ALA A 232 -15.29 21.94 38.35
N VAL A 233 -16.11 22.97 38.26
CA VAL A 233 -17.53 22.90 37.96
C VAL A 233 -17.86 23.89 36.83
N ASN A 234 -18.93 23.65 36.09
CA ASN A 234 -19.36 24.58 35.05
C ASN A 234 -19.98 25.82 35.73
N PRO A 235 -19.60 27.07 35.35
CA PRO A 235 -20.17 28.28 35.94
C PRO A 235 -21.69 28.43 35.80
N ASP A 236 -22.27 27.77 34.78
CA ASP A 236 -23.70 27.78 34.52
C ASP A 236 -24.45 26.60 35.13
N ASP A 237 -23.81 25.78 35.97
CA ASP A 237 -24.42 24.64 36.65
C ASP A 237 -25.00 25.07 38.02
N GLU A 238 -26.31 25.21 38.08
CA GLU A 238 -27.02 25.65 39.28
C GLU A 238 -26.78 24.73 40.48
N ARG A 239 -26.43 23.46 40.27
CA ARG A 239 -26.17 22.48 41.34
C ARG A 239 -24.97 22.84 42.22
N TYR A 240 -24.03 23.59 41.66
CA TYR A 240 -22.70 23.81 42.24
C TYR A 240 -22.32 25.28 42.44
N GLN A 241 -23.19 26.22 42.05
CA GLN A 241 -22.91 27.65 42.20
C GLN A 241 -22.53 28.08 43.60
N ASP A 242 -23.16 27.48 44.64
CA ASP A 242 -22.96 27.82 46.04
C ASP A 242 -21.66 27.26 46.65
N ILE A 243 -20.96 26.36 45.94
CA ILE A 243 -19.68 25.82 46.39
C ILE A 243 -18.48 26.38 45.64
N ILE A 244 -18.69 27.18 44.60
CA ILE A 244 -17.56 27.84 43.90
C ILE A 244 -16.80 28.71 44.87
N GLY A 245 -15.47 28.54 44.89
CA GLY A 245 -14.57 29.24 45.82
C GLY A 245 -14.44 28.63 47.21
N LYS A 246 -15.23 27.59 47.55
CA LYS A 246 -15.04 26.83 48.79
C LYS A 246 -13.89 25.85 48.65
N MET A 247 -13.36 25.42 49.80
CA MET A 247 -12.31 24.42 49.91
C MET A 247 -12.90 23.02 50.14
N LEU A 248 -12.32 22.04 49.50
CA LEU A 248 -12.62 20.63 49.71
C LEU A 248 -11.42 19.95 50.36
N LYS A 249 -11.65 19.07 51.30
CA LYS A 249 -10.63 18.19 51.85
C LYS A 249 -10.30 17.10 50.83
N LEU A 250 -9.06 17.02 50.41
CA LEU A 250 -8.61 15.97 49.45
C LEU A 250 -8.56 14.64 50.19
N PRO A 251 -9.36 13.62 49.78
CA PRO A 251 -9.39 12.31 50.44
C PRO A 251 -8.00 11.70 50.65
N MET A 252 -7.81 10.98 51.75
CA MET A 252 -6.55 10.28 52.11
C MET A 252 -5.33 11.18 52.28
N THR A 253 -5.52 12.49 52.34
CA THR A 253 -4.42 13.49 52.55
C THR A 253 -4.84 14.53 53.57
N ASP A 254 -3.89 15.39 54.00
CA ASP A 254 -4.17 16.56 54.84
C ASP A 254 -4.37 17.85 54.00
N ARG A 255 -4.39 17.73 52.69
CA ARG A 255 -4.52 18.87 51.75
C ARG A 255 -5.96 19.31 51.57
N GLU A 256 -6.12 20.62 51.38
CA GLU A 256 -7.35 21.27 50.99
C GLU A 256 -7.18 21.86 49.57
N ILE A 257 -8.18 21.67 48.71
CA ILE A 257 -8.17 22.14 47.30
C ILE A 257 -9.42 22.99 47.02
N PRO A 258 -9.31 24.04 46.19
CA PRO A 258 -10.45 24.90 45.87
C PRO A 258 -11.41 24.28 44.83
N VAL A 259 -12.66 24.70 44.91
CA VAL A 259 -13.63 24.55 43.85
C VAL A 259 -13.51 25.75 42.90
N ILE A 260 -13.23 25.50 41.63
CA ILE A 260 -13.08 26.53 40.58
C ILE A 260 -14.22 26.44 39.57
N ALA A 261 -14.51 27.55 38.89
CA ALA A 261 -15.46 27.60 37.79
C ALA A 261 -14.74 27.59 36.44
N ASP A 262 -14.99 26.59 35.59
CA ASP A 262 -14.42 26.51 34.24
C ASP A 262 -15.43 25.93 33.25
N SER A 263 -15.60 26.60 32.11
CA SER A 263 -16.51 26.18 31.04
C SER A 263 -16.08 24.88 30.33
N TYR A 264 -14.89 24.37 30.61
CA TYR A 264 -14.43 23.07 30.14
C TYR A 264 -15.32 21.93 30.67
N VAL A 265 -15.92 22.08 31.86
CA VAL A 265 -16.74 21.04 32.49
C VAL A 265 -18.08 20.88 31.79
N ASP A 266 -18.37 19.69 31.30
CA ASP A 266 -19.68 19.34 30.74
C ASP A 266 -20.64 18.98 31.93
N LYS A 267 -21.71 19.80 32.09
CA LYS A 267 -22.69 19.61 33.18
C LYS A 267 -23.50 18.32 33.04
N GLU A 268 -23.63 17.80 31.85
CA GLU A 268 -24.42 16.61 31.57
C GLU A 268 -23.58 15.30 31.67
N PHE A 269 -22.25 15.42 31.76
CA PHE A 269 -21.36 14.27 31.83
C PHE A 269 -20.98 13.93 33.26
N GLY A 270 -21.11 12.65 33.65
CA GLY A 270 -20.74 12.16 34.96
C GLY A 270 -21.49 12.84 36.11
N THR A 271 -20.76 13.43 37.04
CA THR A 271 -21.34 14.18 38.18
C THR A 271 -21.53 15.68 37.88
N GLY A 272 -21.00 16.19 36.79
CA GLY A 272 -20.84 17.63 36.49
C GLY A 272 -19.73 18.30 37.28
N CYS A 273 -18.94 17.52 38.02
CA CYS A 273 -17.72 17.96 38.71
C CYS A 273 -16.52 17.16 38.20
N VAL A 274 -15.40 17.85 37.93
CA VAL A 274 -14.18 17.21 37.44
C VAL A 274 -13.02 17.55 38.41
N LYS A 275 -12.34 16.52 38.91
CA LYS A 275 -11.08 16.73 39.61
C LYS A 275 -10.01 17.24 38.63
N ILE A 276 -9.24 18.19 39.03
CA ILE A 276 -8.17 18.79 38.20
C ILE A 276 -6.81 18.35 38.72
N THR A 277 -6.13 17.55 37.87
CA THR A 277 -4.79 16.99 38.12
C THR A 277 -3.82 17.46 37.05
N PRO A 278 -3.32 18.70 37.10
CA PRO A 278 -2.58 19.31 35.96
C PRO A 278 -1.34 18.52 35.52
N ALA A 279 -0.74 17.75 36.43
CA ALA A 279 0.47 16.99 36.13
C ALA A 279 0.20 15.64 35.38
N HIS A 280 -1.05 15.17 35.32
CA HIS A 280 -1.38 13.81 34.85
C HIS A 280 -2.53 13.72 33.87
N ASP A 281 -3.07 14.85 33.41
CA ASP A 281 -4.06 14.92 32.35
C ASP A 281 -3.85 16.15 31.46
N PRO A 282 -3.83 16.02 30.12
CA PRO A 282 -3.61 17.15 29.20
C PRO A 282 -4.65 18.26 29.29
N ASN A 283 -5.92 17.91 29.52
CA ASN A 283 -6.98 18.91 29.64
C ASN A 283 -6.90 19.62 30.99
N ASP A 284 -6.62 18.88 32.06
CA ASP A 284 -6.43 19.43 33.39
C ASP A 284 -5.20 20.36 33.46
N PHE A 285 -4.16 20.09 32.65
CA PHE A 285 -2.99 20.95 32.50
C PHE A 285 -3.39 22.31 31.93
N GLU A 286 -4.23 22.37 30.93
CA GLU A 286 -4.70 23.64 30.34
C GLU A 286 -5.64 24.40 31.30
N VAL A 287 -6.52 23.67 32.04
CA VAL A 287 -7.31 24.26 33.13
C VAL A 287 -6.37 24.81 34.23
N GLY A 288 -5.37 24.03 34.62
CA GLY A 288 -4.38 24.41 35.60
C GLY A 288 -3.65 25.70 35.24
N LYS A 289 -3.26 25.91 34.00
CA LYS A 289 -2.65 27.14 33.48
C LYS A 289 -3.60 28.34 33.57
N ARG A 290 -4.88 28.16 33.14
CA ARG A 290 -5.87 29.25 33.18
C ARG A 290 -6.13 29.75 34.61
N HIS A 291 -6.09 28.83 35.57
CA HIS A 291 -6.35 29.12 37.00
C HIS A 291 -5.11 29.22 37.86
N ASN A 292 -3.90 29.16 37.24
CA ASN A 292 -2.61 29.20 37.95
C ASN A 292 -2.50 28.20 39.11
N LEU A 293 -2.95 26.93 38.83
CA LEU A 293 -2.90 25.85 39.82
C LEU A 293 -1.51 25.23 39.88
N GLU A 294 -1.19 24.62 41.03
CA GLU A 294 0.08 23.92 41.25
C GLU A 294 0.11 22.60 40.42
N GLU A 295 1.26 22.29 39.83
CA GLU A 295 1.50 21.06 39.05
C GLU A 295 2.18 20.02 39.96
N ILE A 296 1.40 19.11 40.54
CA ILE A 296 1.88 18.09 41.46
C ILE A 296 2.07 16.75 40.78
N VAL A 297 3.30 16.38 40.46
CA VAL A 297 3.64 15.05 39.92
C VAL A 297 3.61 14.02 41.05
N VAL A 298 2.89 12.93 40.88
CA VAL A 298 2.69 11.84 41.86
C VAL A 298 3.10 10.44 41.35
N ILE A 299 3.41 10.33 40.09
CA ILE A 299 3.86 9.09 39.45
C ILE A 299 5.32 9.25 38.97
N ASN A 300 6.16 8.26 39.28
CA ASN A 300 7.55 8.18 38.83
C ASN A 300 7.66 7.73 37.38
N ASP A 301 8.86 7.81 36.79
CA ASP A 301 9.16 7.46 35.40
C ASP A 301 8.91 5.99 35.08
N ASP A 302 8.88 5.11 36.06
CA ASP A 302 8.58 3.68 35.96
C ASP A 302 7.14 3.31 36.32
N ALA A 303 6.26 4.32 36.41
CA ALA A 303 4.86 4.22 36.81
C ALA A 303 4.63 3.77 38.27
N THR A 304 5.64 3.83 39.14
CA THR A 304 5.44 3.70 40.60
C THR A 304 5.02 5.04 41.20
N MET A 305 4.28 4.98 42.30
CA MET A 305 3.86 6.18 43.02
C MET A 305 5.07 6.82 43.77
N ASN A 306 5.16 8.12 43.71
CA ASN A 306 6.26 8.83 44.44
C ASN A 306 5.90 9.14 45.90
N SER A 307 6.80 9.81 46.63
CA SER A 307 6.62 10.14 48.04
C SER A 307 5.40 11.00 48.38
N LYS A 308 4.83 11.73 47.38
CA LYS A 308 3.62 12.56 47.59
C LYS A 308 2.35 11.71 47.70
N ALA A 309 2.38 10.43 47.31
CA ALA A 309 1.31 9.50 47.56
C ALA A 309 1.28 8.87 48.95
N GLY A 310 2.08 9.38 49.87
CA GLY A 310 2.12 8.95 51.28
C GLY A 310 2.40 7.47 51.46
N LYS A 311 1.49 6.74 52.12
CA LYS A 311 1.63 5.29 52.38
C LYS A 311 1.64 4.42 51.12
N TYR A 312 1.24 4.94 49.97
CA TYR A 312 1.21 4.23 48.69
C TYR A 312 2.51 4.44 47.88
N ALA A 313 3.47 5.22 48.40
CA ALA A 313 4.75 5.45 47.73
C ALA A 313 5.49 4.15 47.43
N GLY A 314 6.01 4.00 46.21
CA GLY A 314 6.72 2.81 45.76
C GLY A 314 5.81 1.71 45.17
N MET A 315 4.48 1.80 45.31
CA MET A 315 3.54 0.88 44.67
C MET A 315 3.46 1.18 43.18
N ASP A 316 3.25 0.12 42.36
CA ASP A 316 2.79 0.31 40.98
C ASP A 316 1.45 1.06 40.95
N ARG A 317 1.23 1.86 39.92
CA ARG A 317 0.02 2.68 39.75
C ARG A 317 -1.28 1.89 39.89
N TYR A 318 -1.34 0.67 39.38
CA TYR A 318 -2.53 -0.19 39.47
C TYR A 318 -2.68 -0.85 40.83
N GLU A 319 -1.59 -1.21 41.47
CA GLU A 319 -1.61 -1.69 42.85
C GLU A 319 -2.04 -0.57 43.81
N CYS A 320 -1.53 0.65 43.62
CA CYS A 320 -1.99 1.83 44.32
C CYS A 320 -3.47 2.07 44.12
N ARG A 321 -3.96 2.04 42.89
CA ARG A 321 -5.39 2.20 42.55
C ARG A 321 -6.24 1.25 43.38
N LYS A 322 -5.89 -0.03 43.41
CA LYS A 322 -6.63 -1.05 44.17
C LYS A 322 -6.62 -0.77 45.67
N ALA A 323 -5.45 -0.54 46.24
CA ALA A 323 -5.28 -0.26 47.67
C ALA A 323 -6.02 1.02 48.10
N LEU A 324 -5.93 2.08 47.28
CA LEU A 324 -6.61 3.35 47.52
C LEU A 324 -8.13 3.20 47.53
N VAL A 325 -8.69 2.46 46.55
CA VAL A 325 -10.14 2.21 46.48
C VAL A 325 -10.66 1.45 47.71
N GLU A 326 -9.93 0.42 48.18
CA GLU A 326 -10.25 -0.31 49.38
C GLU A 326 -10.24 0.59 50.65
N ASP A 327 -9.28 1.54 50.73
CA ASP A 327 -9.18 2.46 51.85
C ASP A 327 -10.26 3.56 51.81
N LEU A 328 -10.63 4.05 50.59
CA LEU A 328 -11.74 4.99 50.41
C LEU A 328 -13.08 4.35 50.80
N GLU A 329 -13.26 3.06 50.58
CA GLU A 329 -14.42 2.31 51.01
C GLU A 329 -14.50 2.19 52.52
N LYS A 330 -13.38 1.86 53.21
CA LYS A 330 -13.27 1.79 54.66
C LYS A 330 -13.57 3.13 55.37
N GLU A 331 -13.11 4.24 54.72
CA GLU A 331 -13.36 5.59 55.22
C GLU A 331 -14.77 6.11 54.86
N GLY A 332 -15.59 5.34 54.14
CA GLY A 332 -16.94 5.72 53.71
C GLY A 332 -16.99 6.84 52.67
N LEU A 333 -15.88 7.06 51.97
CA LEU A 333 -15.73 8.08 50.93
C LEU A 333 -15.98 7.55 49.51
N LEU A 334 -15.94 6.23 49.30
CA LEU A 334 -16.33 5.60 48.03
C LEU A 334 -17.90 5.46 47.99
N VAL A 335 -18.51 6.13 47.02
CA VAL A 335 -19.98 6.14 46.85
C VAL A 335 -20.45 4.92 46.08
N LYS A 336 -19.87 4.66 44.94
CA LYS A 336 -20.17 3.52 44.04
C LYS A 336 -19.03 3.32 43.04
N VAL A 337 -19.05 2.12 42.43
CA VAL A 337 -18.19 1.77 41.30
C VAL A 337 -19.08 1.38 40.12
N VAL A 338 -18.94 2.08 38.98
CA VAL A 338 -19.79 1.88 37.80
C VAL A 338 -18.91 1.36 36.66
N PRO A 339 -19.25 0.22 36.05
CA PRO A 339 -18.55 -0.24 34.87
C PRO A 339 -18.58 0.83 33.75
N HIS A 340 -17.45 1.07 33.14
CA HIS A 340 -17.28 2.08 32.09
C HIS A 340 -16.21 1.64 31.10
N SER A 341 -16.58 1.54 29.82
CA SER A 341 -15.60 1.33 28.76
C SER A 341 -15.10 2.68 28.26
N HIS A 342 -13.80 2.83 28.14
CA HIS A 342 -13.16 4.07 27.68
C HIS A 342 -11.90 3.79 26.87
N ASN A 343 -11.55 4.74 26.03
CA ASN A 343 -10.34 4.67 25.23
C ASN A 343 -9.11 4.93 26.11
N VAL A 344 -8.19 3.98 26.10
CA VAL A 344 -6.91 4.04 26.80
C VAL A 344 -5.80 4.17 25.77
N GLY A 345 -4.93 5.16 25.95
CA GLY A 345 -3.76 5.34 25.12
C GLY A 345 -2.67 4.32 25.46
N THR A 346 -2.19 3.60 24.46
CA THR A 346 -1.08 2.64 24.56
C THR A 346 0.05 3.01 23.61
N HIS A 347 1.28 2.66 23.96
CA HIS A 347 2.45 2.90 23.11
C HIS A 347 2.51 1.83 22.01
N ASP A 348 2.51 2.23 20.76
CA ASP A 348 2.47 1.37 19.56
C ASP A 348 3.63 0.33 19.48
N ARG A 349 4.75 0.56 20.19
CA ARG A 349 5.94 -0.31 20.17
C ARG A 349 5.95 -1.39 21.24
N CYS A 350 5.45 -1.09 22.42
CA CYS A 350 5.51 -2.02 23.56
C CYS A 350 4.13 -2.36 24.16
N GLY A 351 3.03 -1.76 23.66
CA GLY A 351 1.67 -2.01 24.10
C GLY A 351 1.36 -1.52 25.53
N THR A 352 2.28 -0.76 26.16
CA THR A 352 2.10 -0.29 27.53
C THR A 352 1.20 0.93 27.56
N THR A 353 0.27 1.00 28.52
CA THR A 353 -0.53 2.20 28.76
C THR A 353 0.37 3.40 29.07
N VAL A 354 0.24 4.45 28.27
CA VAL A 354 1.03 5.69 28.44
C VAL A 354 0.54 6.49 29.65
N GLU A 355 1.49 7.24 30.25
CA GLU A 355 1.21 8.18 31.32
C GLU A 355 1.37 9.62 30.84
N PRO A 356 0.31 10.43 30.83
CA PRO A 356 0.48 11.87 30.70
C PRO A 356 1.26 12.40 31.90
N MET A 357 2.43 13.01 31.66
CA MET A 357 3.31 13.50 32.72
C MET A 357 3.94 14.84 32.33
N ILE A 358 4.11 15.74 33.28
CA ILE A 358 4.89 16.97 33.08
C ILE A 358 6.38 16.61 33.09
N LYS A 359 7.02 16.93 31.96
CA LYS A 359 8.47 16.75 31.80
C LYS A 359 9.09 17.97 31.13
N GLN A 360 10.33 18.25 31.51
CA GLN A 360 11.14 19.21 30.78
C GLN A 360 11.67 18.57 29.53
N GLN A 361 11.22 19.07 28.37
CA GLN A 361 11.51 18.52 27.04
C GLN A 361 11.92 19.62 26.07
N TRP A 362 12.46 19.21 24.92
CA TRP A 362 12.72 20.12 23.80
C TRP A 362 11.56 20.10 22.82
N PHE A 363 11.14 21.27 22.36
CA PHE A 363 10.00 21.46 21.48
C PHE A 363 10.34 22.34 20.28
N VAL A 364 9.66 22.05 19.16
CA VAL A 364 9.60 22.93 17.98
C VAL A 364 8.26 23.66 17.99
N LYS A 365 8.28 25.00 17.89
CA LYS A 365 7.08 25.82 17.69
C LYS A 365 6.56 25.62 16.28
N MET A 366 5.32 25.18 16.14
CA MET A 366 4.75 24.80 14.85
C MET A 366 3.94 25.89 14.16
N ASP A 367 3.40 26.87 14.89
CA ASP A 367 2.44 27.87 14.41
C ASP A 367 2.88 28.59 13.13
N ASP A 368 4.15 29.00 13.04
CA ASP A 368 4.67 29.68 11.85
C ASP A 368 5.26 28.72 10.81
N LEU A 369 5.85 27.62 11.24
CA LEU A 369 6.45 26.61 10.36
C LEU A 369 5.41 25.89 9.49
N ILE A 370 4.18 25.71 9.99
CA ILE A 370 3.15 24.98 9.26
C ILE A 370 2.47 25.80 8.15
N LYS A 371 2.48 27.13 8.24
CA LYS A 371 1.77 28.00 7.29
C LYS A 371 2.20 27.81 5.84
N PRO A 372 3.51 27.84 5.49
CA PRO A 372 3.96 27.55 4.12
C PRO A 372 3.58 26.16 3.64
N ALA A 373 3.57 25.16 4.53
CA ALA A 373 3.19 23.81 4.18
C ALA A 373 1.70 23.69 3.82
N VAL A 374 0.84 24.39 4.55
CA VAL A 374 -0.60 24.48 4.26
C VAL A 374 -0.85 25.19 2.92
N GLU A 375 -0.18 26.33 2.71
CA GLU A 375 -0.33 27.10 1.47
C GLU A 375 0.20 26.35 0.24
N GLY A 376 1.30 25.63 0.37
CA GLY A 376 1.88 24.83 -0.72
C GLY A 376 0.96 23.73 -1.25
N VAL A 377 0.11 23.15 -0.39
CA VAL A 377 -0.92 22.19 -0.83
C VAL A 377 -2.15 22.91 -1.38
N LYS A 378 -2.59 24.04 -0.77
CA LYS A 378 -3.75 24.81 -1.23
C LYS A 378 -3.55 25.42 -2.61
N ASN A 379 -2.37 25.95 -2.91
CA ASN A 379 -2.06 26.59 -4.18
C ASN A 379 -1.67 25.60 -5.28
N GLY A 380 -1.45 24.31 -4.93
CA GLY A 380 -1.12 23.23 -5.86
C GLY A 380 0.36 23.08 -6.16
N ASP A 381 1.26 23.72 -5.43
CA ASP A 381 2.72 23.45 -5.50
C ASP A 381 3.01 21.99 -5.14
N ILE A 382 2.21 21.45 -4.21
CA ILE A 382 2.25 20.05 -3.82
C ILE A 382 0.87 19.43 -4.06
N LYS A 383 0.83 18.36 -4.85
CA LYS A 383 -0.38 17.60 -5.13
C LYS A 383 -0.44 16.35 -4.26
N LEU A 384 -1.54 16.13 -3.55
CA LEU A 384 -1.78 14.91 -2.78
C LEU A 384 -2.68 13.97 -3.59
N LEU A 385 -2.22 12.79 -3.90
CA LEU A 385 -2.95 11.78 -4.68
C LEU A 385 -3.17 10.50 -3.86
N PRO A 386 -4.44 10.06 -3.70
CA PRO A 386 -5.67 10.66 -4.23
C PRO A 386 -6.08 11.93 -3.46
N LYS A 387 -6.78 12.82 -4.13
CA LYS A 387 -7.17 14.15 -3.58
C LYS A 387 -7.90 14.09 -2.23
N ARG A 388 -8.63 13.00 -1.94
CA ARG A 388 -9.29 12.82 -0.64
C ARG A 388 -8.32 12.89 0.56
N MET A 389 -7.02 12.66 0.36
CA MET A 389 -6.00 12.74 1.41
C MET A 389 -5.73 14.18 1.87
N GLU A 390 -6.11 15.20 1.08
CA GLU A 390 -6.07 16.59 1.50
C GLU A 390 -6.89 16.84 2.78
N LYS A 391 -8.05 16.17 2.92
CA LYS A 391 -8.87 16.27 4.12
C LYS A 391 -8.12 15.80 5.38
N THR A 392 -7.42 14.67 5.28
CA THR A 392 -6.60 14.15 6.38
C THR A 392 -5.43 15.08 6.67
N TYR A 393 -4.77 15.57 5.63
CA TYR A 393 -3.66 16.51 5.75
C TYR A 393 -4.07 17.78 6.49
N PHE A 394 -5.16 18.45 6.06
CA PHE A 394 -5.64 19.68 6.69
C PHE A 394 -6.15 19.45 8.11
N ASN A 395 -6.80 18.32 8.39
CA ASN A 395 -7.21 17.99 9.75
C ASN A 395 -6.03 17.92 10.72
N TRP A 396 -4.88 17.38 10.29
CA TRP A 396 -3.67 17.37 11.10
C TRP A 396 -3.01 18.74 11.20
N THR A 397 -2.95 19.50 10.12
CA THR A 397 -2.29 20.81 10.11
C THR A 397 -3.08 21.89 10.85
N ASP A 398 -4.42 21.84 10.81
CA ASP A 398 -5.29 22.78 11.53
C ASP A 398 -5.27 22.57 13.05
N ASN A 399 -4.91 21.37 13.51
CA ASN A 399 -4.85 21.02 14.93
C ASN A 399 -3.42 20.75 15.42
N ILE A 400 -2.42 21.24 14.69
CA ILE A 400 -1.01 20.97 15.03
C ILE A 400 -0.63 21.69 16.34
N ARG A 401 0.12 20.97 17.18
CA ARG A 401 0.70 21.49 18.42
C ARG A 401 2.21 21.52 18.31
N ASP A 402 2.86 22.21 19.27
CA ASP A 402 4.32 22.19 19.37
C ASP A 402 4.83 20.76 19.43
N TRP A 403 5.81 20.46 18.60
CA TRP A 403 6.35 19.11 18.47
C TRP A 403 7.43 18.83 19.51
N CYS A 404 7.21 17.86 20.41
CA CYS A 404 8.22 17.36 21.33
C CYS A 404 9.26 16.55 20.56
N ILE A 405 10.50 17.03 20.52
CA ILE A 405 11.60 16.45 19.72
C ILE A 405 12.64 15.69 20.55
N SER A 406 12.62 15.75 21.88
CA SER A 406 13.57 15.02 22.72
C SER A 406 13.07 13.64 23.12
N ARG A 407 13.97 12.67 23.15
CA ARG A 407 13.74 11.28 23.57
C ARG A 407 14.85 10.87 24.53
N GLN A 408 14.49 10.18 25.61
CA GLN A 408 15.42 9.69 26.63
C GLN A 408 16.03 8.34 26.20
N LEU A 409 16.62 8.34 25.01
CA LEU A 409 17.26 7.20 24.38
C LEU A 409 18.77 7.39 24.27
N TRP A 410 19.49 6.32 24.04
CA TRP A 410 20.91 6.38 23.71
C TRP A 410 21.15 6.32 22.20
N TRP A 411 20.31 5.58 21.47
CA TRP A 411 20.40 5.43 20.03
C TRP A 411 19.65 6.55 19.29
N GLY A 412 20.37 7.40 18.59
CA GLY A 412 19.83 8.52 17.81
C GLY A 412 20.78 9.72 17.80
N HIS A 413 20.35 10.81 17.17
CA HIS A 413 21.08 12.07 17.12
C HIS A 413 21.02 12.76 18.48
N ARG A 414 22.14 12.86 19.17
CA ARG A 414 22.21 13.50 20.47
C ARG A 414 21.99 15.01 20.33
N ILE A 415 21.18 15.58 21.24
CA ILE A 415 20.85 17.00 21.22
C ILE A 415 22.12 17.85 21.40
N PRO A 416 22.39 18.86 20.53
CA PRO A 416 23.63 19.65 20.55
C PRO A 416 23.56 20.81 21.55
N ALA A 417 23.10 20.55 22.78
CA ALA A 417 23.07 21.47 23.88
C ALA A 417 24.06 21.04 24.97
N TYR A 418 24.83 21.96 25.46
CA TYR A 418 25.89 21.72 26.46
C TYR A 418 25.66 22.60 27.66
N TYR A 419 25.72 22.02 28.84
CA TYR A 419 25.50 22.67 30.14
C TYR A 419 26.81 22.82 30.89
N CYS A 420 27.07 24.02 31.39
CA CYS A 420 28.22 24.26 32.25
C CYS A 420 28.02 23.58 33.59
N ASP A 421 28.95 22.73 34.00
CA ASP A 421 28.86 21.99 35.28
C ASP A 421 28.96 22.89 36.51
N GLU A 422 29.54 24.13 36.38
CA GLU A 422 29.66 25.07 37.49
C GLU A 422 28.50 26.07 37.58
N CYS A 423 28.09 26.68 36.48
CA CYS A 423 27.10 27.76 36.51
C CYS A 423 25.77 27.44 35.87
N GLY A 424 25.60 26.24 35.25
CA GLY A 424 24.39 25.81 34.61
C GLY A 424 24.07 26.51 33.27
N GLU A 425 24.97 27.38 32.76
CA GLU A 425 24.77 28.06 31.48
C GLU A 425 24.66 27.05 30.36
N MET A 426 23.66 27.20 29.50
CA MET A 426 23.42 26.35 28.39
C MET A 426 23.92 26.97 27.06
N VAL A 427 24.67 26.20 26.29
CA VAL A 427 25.18 26.60 24.97
C VAL A 427 24.72 25.58 23.93
N VAL A 428 24.08 26.05 22.85
CA VAL A 428 23.74 25.22 21.71
C VAL A 428 24.79 25.43 20.64
N SER A 429 25.49 24.34 20.23
CA SER A 429 26.57 24.41 19.24
C SER A 429 26.85 23.05 18.62
N LYS A 430 27.41 23.04 17.41
CA LYS A 430 27.74 21.81 16.67
C LYS A 430 28.74 20.91 17.43
N ASN A 431 29.73 21.55 18.07
CA ASN A 431 30.75 20.85 18.85
C ASN A 431 30.72 21.35 20.29
N ALA A 432 31.22 20.55 21.24
CA ALA A 432 31.34 20.95 22.62
C ALA A 432 32.19 22.26 22.74
N PRO A 433 31.69 23.30 23.44
CA PRO A 433 32.44 24.50 23.67
C PRO A 433 33.69 24.19 24.51
N GLU A 434 34.83 24.79 24.14
CA GLU A 434 36.06 24.63 24.91
C GLU A 434 35.94 25.24 26.31
N LYS A 435 35.14 26.31 26.46
CA LYS A 435 34.89 27.02 27.72
C LYS A 435 33.48 27.57 27.79
N CYS A 436 32.92 27.58 28.96
CA CYS A 436 31.65 28.26 29.21
C CYS A 436 31.77 29.77 28.94
N PRO A 437 30.92 30.37 28.12
CA PRO A 437 30.98 31.80 27.79
C PRO A 437 30.69 32.70 28.96
N LYS A 438 30.05 32.18 30.03
CA LYS A 438 29.64 32.95 31.19
C LYS A 438 30.67 32.91 32.32
N CYS A 439 31.20 31.74 32.67
CA CYS A 439 32.09 31.60 33.82
C CYS A 439 33.52 31.12 33.49
N GLY A 440 33.76 30.73 32.21
CA GLY A 440 35.06 30.26 31.78
C GLY A 440 35.38 28.80 32.13
N CYS A 441 34.48 28.06 32.77
CA CYS A 441 34.65 26.65 33.10
C CYS A 441 34.86 25.82 31.83
N THR A 442 35.76 24.82 31.86
CA THR A 442 36.08 23.94 30.75
C THR A 442 35.27 22.64 30.77
N HIS A 443 34.49 22.42 31.80
CA HIS A 443 33.64 21.23 31.96
C HIS A 443 32.22 21.55 31.49
N MET A 444 31.88 20.99 30.33
CA MET A 444 30.57 21.16 29.70
C MET A 444 29.98 19.78 29.45
N THR A 445 28.81 19.51 30.02
CA THR A 445 28.09 18.24 29.87
C THR A 445 27.03 18.37 28.75
N GLN A 446 27.09 17.49 27.77
CA GLN A 446 26.10 17.47 26.67
C GLN A 446 24.77 16.92 27.18
N ASP A 447 23.65 17.47 26.66
CA ASP A 447 22.30 16.98 26.91
C ASP A 447 22.26 15.47 26.73
N PRO A 448 21.70 14.68 27.67
CA PRO A 448 21.67 13.22 27.57
C PRO A 448 20.67 12.71 26.52
N ASP A 449 19.69 13.52 26.15
CA ASP A 449 18.61 13.12 25.28
C ASP A 449 19.03 13.09 23.80
N THR A 450 18.30 12.31 23.02
CA THR A 450 18.41 12.25 21.56
C THR A 450 17.19 12.87 20.89
N LEU A 451 17.32 13.22 19.62
CA LEU A 451 16.21 13.72 18.83
C LEU A 451 15.26 12.59 18.39
N ASP A 452 13.99 12.92 18.26
CA ASP A 452 12.98 12.10 17.61
C ASP A 452 13.48 11.67 16.22
N THR A 453 13.29 10.39 15.85
CA THR A 453 13.70 9.86 14.54
C THR A 453 13.12 10.67 13.39
N TRP A 454 11.91 11.18 13.55
CA TRP A 454 11.24 11.99 12.54
C TRP A 454 11.90 13.36 12.29
N PHE A 455 12.77 13.81 13.19
CA PHE A 455 13.53 15.06 13.00
C PHE A 455 14.54 14.91 11.87
N SER A 456 15.30 13.82 11.83
CA SER A 456 16.24 13.52 10.75
C SER A 456 15.51 13.09 9.46
N SER A 457 14.45 12.27 9.59
CA SER A 457 13.66 11.79 8.45
C SER A 457 12.94 12.92 7.70
N ALA A 458 12.59 14.02 8.38
CA ALA A 458 12.00 15.21 7.77
C ALA A 458 12.95 15.94 6.81
N LEU A 459 14.26 15.72 6.92
CA LEU A 459 15.28 16.37 6.08
C LEU A 459 15.62 15.52 4.84
N TRP A 460 15.09 14.30 4.75
CA TRP A 460 15.46 13.28 3.79
C TRP A 460 15.48 13.74 2.32
N PRO A 461 14.51 14.55 1.83
CA PRO A 461 14.51 15.00 0.43
C PRO A 461 15.71 15.84 0.01
N PHE A 462 16.41 16.49 0.94
CA PHE A 462 17.53 17.38 0.64
C PHE A 462 18.83 17.00 1.38
N SER A 463 18.76 16.42 2.58
CA SER A 463 19.96 15.96 3.28
C SER A 463 20.68 14.83 2.52
N THR A 464 19.92 13.96 1.86
CA THR A 464 20.46 12.88 1.02
C THR A 464 21.24 13.40 -0.19
N LEU A 465 20.91 14.60 -0.66
CA LEU A 465 21.57 15.27 -1.80
C LEU A 465 22.73 16.19 -1.39
N GLY A 466 23.11 16.16 -0.10
CA GLY A 466 24.30 16.84 0.43
C GLY A 466 24.06 18.14 1.18
N TRP A 467 22.79 18.61 1.34
CA TRP A 467 22.52 19.77 2.18
C TRP A 467 23.07 19.55 3.62
N PRO A 468 23.66 20.54 4.30
CA PRO A 468 23.61 22.00 4.04
C PRO A 468 24.61 22.53 3.01
N GLU A 469 25.46 21.69 2.42
CA GLU A 469 26.37 22.10 1.38
C GLU A 469 25.61 22.34 0.05
N LYS A 470 26.13 23.27 -0.75
CA LYS A 470 25.60 23.53 -2.09
C LYS A 470 26.22 22.55 -3.08
N THR A 471 25.68 21.34 -3.16
CA THR A 471 26.15 20.33 -4.09
C THR A 471 25.48 20.48 -5.46
N GLU A 472 26.12 19.96 -6.51
CA GLU A 472 25.54 19.89 -7.85
C GLU A 472 24.28 18.98 -7.87
N ASP A 473 24.30 17.91 -7.11
CA ASP A 473 23.15 17.00 -6.95
C ASP A 473 21.93 17.71 -6.34
N LEU A 474 22.16 18.52 -5.30
CA LEU A 474 21.09 19.29 -4.67
C LEU A 474 20.48 20.32 -5.62
N ASP A 475 21.31 20.99 -6.44
CA ASP A 475 20.85 21.98 -7.41
C ASP A 475 20.11 21.35 -8.60
N TYR A 476 20.42 20.10 -8.93
CA TYR A 476 19.85 19.41 -10.09
C TYR A 476 18.66 18.50 -9.75
N PHE A 477 18.72 17.74 -8.66
CA PHE A 477 17.71 16.73 -8.30
C PHE A 477 16.68 17.19 -7.27
N TYR A 478 16.83 18.36 -6.66
CA TYR A 478 15.86 18.93 -5.74
C TYR A 478 15.07 20.09 -6.39
N PRO A 479 13.73 20.17 -6.23
CA PRO A 479 12.85 19.29 -5.48
C PRO A 479 12.66 17.92 -6.13
N ASN A 480 12.25 16.92 -5.33
CA ASN A 480 11.88 15.62 -5.85
C ASN A 480 10.60 15.72 -6.68
N ASP A 481 10.41 14.86 -7.66
CA ASP A 481 9.20 14.88 -8.50
C ASP A 481 8.02 14.21 -7.79
N VAL A 482 8.25 13.04 -7.21
CA VAL A 482 7.23 12.24 -6.54
C VAL A 482 7.75 11.68 -5.23
N LEU A 483 6.95 11.77 -4.19
CA LEU A 483 7.08 10.98 -2.97
C LEU A 483 6.02 9.89 -3.01
N VAL A 484 6.40 8.63 -2.86
CA VAL A 484 5.46 7.50 -2.69
C VAL A 484 5.53 7.05 -1.24
N THR A 485 4.38 6.88 -0.58
CA THR A 485 4.34 6.46 0.82
C THR A 485 2.95 5.97 1.23
N GLY A 486 2.86 5.25 2.34
CA GLY A 486 1.59 4.90 2.96
C GLY A 486 0.84 6.12 3.49
N TYR A 487 -0.49 6.08 3.44
CA TYR A 487 -1.32 7.18 3.97
C TYR A 487 -1.24 7.31 5.50
N ASP A 488 -0.82 6.27 6.19
CA ASP A 488 -0.72 6.20 7.65
C ASP A 488 0.40 7.07 8.24
N ILE A 489 1.37 7.49 7.43
CA ILE A 489 2.45 8.37 7.85
C ILE A 489 2.37 9.80 7.29
N ILE A 490 1.18 10.27 6.94
CA ILE A 490 0.95 11.66 6.51
C ILE A 490 1.44 12.64 7.58
N PHE A 491 1.02 12.45 8.83
CA PHE A 491 1.41 13.32 9.94
C PHE A 491 2.88 13.16 10.30
N PHE A 492 3.33 11.92 10.45
CA PHE A 492 4.67 11.62 10.95
C PHE A 492 5.78 12.11 10.02
N TRP A 493 5.58 11.94 8.71
CA TRP A 493 6.66 12.14 7.75
C TRP A 493 6.34 13.18 6.68
N VAL A 494 5.20 13.09 6.01
CA VAL A 494 4.88 13.96 4.87
C VAL A 494 4.81 15.42 5.30
N ILE A 495 4.01 15.74 6.33
CA ILE A 495 3.86 17.12 6.85
C ILE A 495 5.21 17.67 7.29
N ARG A 496 6.01 16.84 7.98
CA ARG A 496 7.33 17.23 8.51
C ARG A 496 8.33 17.50 7.41
N MET A 497 8.37 16.70 6.35
CA MET A 497 9.19 16.99 5.18
C MET A 497 8.78 18.29 4.49
N ILE A 498 7.47 18.55 4.37
CA ILE A 498 6.96 19.74 3.67
C ILE A 498 7.38 21.01 4.41
N PHE A 499 7.11 21.13 5.71
CA PHE A 499 7.50 22.35 6.42
C PHE A 499 9.03 22.49 6.52
N SER A 500 9.78 21.40 6.68
CA SER A 500 11.24 21.43 6.69
C SER A 500 11.81 21.87 5.33
N GLY A 501 11.22 21.39 4.21
CA GLY A 501 11.61 21.83 2.87
C GLY A 501 11.40 23.33 2.68
N TYR A 502 10.23 23.86 3.04
CA TYR A 502 9.98 25.30 2.95
C TYR A 502 10.90 26.12 3.87
N GLU A 503 11.12 25.66 5.11
CA GLU A 503 11.94 26.38 6.10
C GLU A 503 13.44 26.40 5.72
N GLN A 504 13.98 25.28 5.22
CA GLN A 504 15.42 25.16 4.96
C GLN A 504 15.80 25.48 3.52
N MET A 505 14.94 25.15 2.56
CA MET A 505 15.20 25.29 1.13
C MET A 505 14.40 26.41 0.47
N GLY A 506 13.40 27.00 1.14
CA GLY A 506 12.53 28.05 0.61
C GLY A 506 11.58 27.59 -0.50
N LYS A 507 11.42 26.29 -0.71
CA LYS A 507 10.53 25.70 -1.73
C LYS A 507 10.07 24.30 -1.31
N ALA A 508 8.98 23.82 -1.95
CA ALA A 508 8.44 22.50 -1.72
C ALA A 508 9.52 21.40 -1.86
N PRO A 509 9.51 20.35 -1.02
CA PRO A 509 10.47 19.25 -1.12
C PRO A 509 10.16 18.28 -2.26
N PHE A 510 8.91 18.21 -2.71
CA PHE A 510 8.42 17.37 -3.81
C PHE A 510 7.17 17.99 -4.43
N HIS A 511 6.86 17.61 -5.69
CA HIS A 511 5.70 18.13 -6.41
C HIS A 511 4.44 17.30 -6.19
N THR A 512 4.58 16.00 -6.05
CA THR A 512 3.46 15.07 -5.89
C THR A 512 3.71 14.11 -4.74
N VAL A 513 2.71 13.87 -3.91
CA VAL A 513 2.69 12.77 -2.94
C VAL A 513 1.68 11.74 -3.40
N LEU A 514 2.16 10.57 -3.78
CA LEU A 514 1.34 9.44 -4.19
C LEU A 514 1.18 8.49 -2.99
N PHE A 515 -0.01 8.47 -2.43
CA PHE A 515 -0.32 7.58 -1.31
C PHE A 515 -0.78 6.21 -1.78
N HIS A 516 -0.23 5.19 -1.18
CA HIS A 516 -0.76 3.83 -1.27
C HIS A 516 -1.49 3.44 0.03
N GLY A 517 -2.33 2.41 -0.06
CA GLY A 517 -2.99 1.81 1.10
C GLY A 517 -2.15 0.73 1.76
N LEU A 518 -2.70 0.12 2.79
CA LEU A 518 -2.06 -0.98 3.52
C LEU A 518 -2.31 -2.33 2.83
N VAL A 519 -1.32 -3.20 2.88
CA VAL A 519 -1.49 -4.59 2.47
C VAL A 519 -2.02 -5.39 3.66
N ARG A 520 -3.20 -5.99 3.48
CA ARG A 520 -3.91 -6.77 4.49
C ARG A 520 -3.91 -8.25 4.12
N ASP A 521 -4.15 -9.10 5.10
CA ASP A 521 -4.33 -10.54 4.84
C ASP A 521 -5.64 -10.81 4.06
N SER A 522 -5.88 -12.05 3.69
CA SER A 522 -7.08 -12.47 2.94
C SER A 522 -8.40 -12.18 3.68
N GLN A 523 -8.37 -12.04 5.01
CA GLN A 523 -9.52 -11.69 5.85
C GLN A 523 -9.69 -10.18 6.05
N GLY A 524 -8.76 -9.36 5.50
CA GLY A 524 -8.78 -7.91 5.62
C GLY A 524 -8.16 -7.36 6.91
N ARG A 525 -7.47 -8.19 7.70
CA ARG A 525 -6.78 -7.76 8.92
C ARG A 525 -5.40 -7.17 8.58
N LYS A 526 -4.96 -6.20 9.36
CA LYS A 526 -3.59 -5.67 9.27
C LYS A 526 -2.58 -6.81 9.49
N MET A 527 -1.59 -6.93 8.61
CA MET A 527 -0.53 -7.91 8.79
C MET A 527 0.41 -7.46 9.92
N SER A 528 0.66 -8.35 10.89
CA SER A 528 1.60 -8.10 11.98
C SER A 528 2.32 -9.38 12.40
N LYS A 529 3.50 -9.23 12.99
CA LYS A 529 4.26 -10.36 13.54
C LYS A 529 3.55 -10.99 14.73
N SER A 530 2.83 -10.20 15.53
CA SER A 530 2.09 -10.65 16.71
C SER A 530 0.89 -11.54 16.34
N LEU A 531 0.23 -11.26 15.21
CA LEU A 531 -0.88 -12.08 14.70
C LEU A 531 -0.42 -13.31 13.89
N GLY A 532 0.87 -13.41 13.58
CA GLY A 532 1.42 -14.50 12.78
C GLY A 532 0.89 -14.56 11.34
N ASN A 533 0.27 -13.47 10.84
CA ASN A 533 -0.29 -13.37 9.50
C ASN A 533 0.59 -12.55 8.53
N GLY A 534 1.79 -12.17 8.96
CA GLY A 534 2.76 -11.48 8.11
C GLY A 534 3.35 -12.44 7.07
N ILE A 535 3.42 -11.97 5.81
CA ILE A 535 4.02 -12.71 4.69
C ILE A 535 5.35 -12.04 4.34
N ASP A 536 6.42 -12.84 4.28
CA ASP A 536 7.73 -12.37 3.83
C ASP A 536 7.73 -12.26 2.28
N PRO A 537 8.05 -11.10 1.72
CA PRO A 537 8.18 -10.95 0.26
C PRO A 537 9.17 -11.94 -0.36
N LEU A 538 10.25 -12.29 0.33
CA LEU A 538 11.23 -13.26 -0.17
C LEU A 538 10.67 -14.67 -0.32
N GLU A 539 9.77 -15.09 0.59
CA GLU A 539 9.08 -16.37 0.46
C GLU A 539 8.26 -16.44 -0.83
N VAL A 540 7.58 -15.34 -1.17
CA VAL A 540 6.81 -15.25 -2.41
C VAL A 540 7.73 -15.27 -3.63
N ILE A 541 8.83 -14.53 -3.59
CA ILE A 541 9.84 -14.48 -4.67
C ILE A 541 10.47 -15.85 -4.90
N ASP A 542 10.86 -16.52 -3.84
CA ASP A 542 11.45 -17.87 -3.91
C ASP A 542 10.50 -18.88 -4.56
N LYS A 543 9.21 -18.72 -4.38
CA LYS A 543 8.21 -19.66 -4.89
C LYS A 543 7.72 -19.30 -6.30
N TYR A 544 7.58 -18.01 -6.60
CA TYR A 544 6.89 -17.55 -7.82
C TYR A 544 7.70 -16.58 -8.68
N GLY A 545 8.80 -16.03 -8.17
CA GLY A 545 9.60 -14.99 -8.81
C GLY A 545 9.18 -13.57 -8.43
N ALA A 546 10.11 -12.63 -8.58
CA ALA A 546 9.90 -11.22 -8.25
C ALA A 546 8.86 -10.57 -9.17
N ASP A 547 8.86 -10.87 -10.46
CA ASP A 547 7.89 -10.33 -11.43
C ASP A 547 6.45 -10.70 -11.07
N ALA A 548 6.21 -11.93 -10.58
CA ALA A 548 4.89 -12.36 -10.16
C ALA A 548 4.40 -11.60 -8.92
N LEU A 549 5.29 -11.37 -7.94
CA LEU A 549 4.97 -10.55 -6.77
C LEU A 549 4.63 -9.11 -7.16
N ARG A 550 5.50 -8.47 -7.95
CA ARG A 550 5.33 -7.08 -8.42
C ARG A 550 4.00 -6.87 -9.15
N LEU A 551 3.70 -7.73 -10.11
CA LEU A 551 2.43 -7.67 -10.85
C LEU A 551 1.22 -7.83 -9.93
N THR A 552 1.28 -8.76 -8.97
CA THR A 552 0.20 -9.01 -8.00
C THR A 552 -0.09 -7.80 -7.12
N LEU A 553 0.95 -7.12 -6.66
CA LEU A 553 0.83 -5.95 -5.78
C LEU A 553 0.20 -4.73 -6.48
N ILE A 554 0.33 -4.64 -7.80
CA ILE A 554 -0.15 -3.48 -8.54
C ILE A 554 -1.49 -3.73 -9.24
N THR A 555 -1.73 -4.96 -9.72
CA THR A 555 -2.97 -5.28 -10.44
C THR A 555 -4.20 -5.10 -9.56
N GLY A 556 -5.13 -4.24 -10.01
CA GLY A 556 -6.37 -3.93 -9.31
C GLY A 556 -6.17 -3.04 -8.07
N ASN A 557 -4.98 -2.48 -7.88
CA ASN A 557 -4.70 -1.52 -6.82
C ASN A 557 -4.96 -0.09 -7.32
N ALA A 558 -5.62 0.72 -6.49
CA ALA A 558 -5.84 2.14 -6.75
C ALA A 558 -5.18 2.99 -5.65
N PRO A 559 -4.70 4.19 -5.97
CA PRO A 559 -4.05 5.07 -5.01
C PRO A 559 -4.86 5.25 -3.72
N GLY A 560 -4.20 5.10 -2.57
CA GLY A 560 -4.76 5.28 -1.23
C GLY A 560 -5.76 4.22 -0.77
N ASN A 561 -5.98 3.14 -1.52
CA ASN A 561 -6.85 2.04 -1.12
C ASN A 561 -6.04 0.88 -0.55
N ASP A 562 -6.57 0.30 0.54
CA ASP A 562 -6.02 -0.94 1.07
C ASP A 562 -6.24 -2.09 0.09
N MET A 563 -5.29 -3.00 0.05
CA MET A 563 -5.41 -4.22 -0.76
C MET A 563 -5.34 -5.48 0.11
N ARG A 564 -6.06 -6.53 -0.31
CA ARG A 564 -5.94 -7.84 0.31
C ARG A 564 -4.98 -8.71 -0.50
N PHE A 565 -4.07 -9.35 0.18
CA PHE A 565 -3.14 -10.29 -0.43
C PHE A 565 -3.72 -11.69 -0.49
N TYR A 566 -3.66 -12.31 -1.67
CA TYR A 566 -4.10 -13.68 -1.93
C TYR A 566 -3.03 -14.44 -2.71
N TRP A 567 -2.70 -15.64 -2.27
CA TRP A 567 -1.73 -16.50 -2.95
C TRP A 567 -2.16 -16.89 -4.37
N GLU A 568 -3.46 -17.06 -4.59
CA GLU A 568 -4.04 -17.40 -5.89
C GLU A 568 -3.80 -16.29 -6.93
N ARG A 569 -3.72 -15.03 -6.50
CA ARG A 569 -3.37 -13.91 -7.38
C ARG A 569 -1.90 -13.96 -7.80
N VAL A 570 -1.00 -14.38 -6.91
CA VAL A 570 0.42 -14.56 -7.25
C VAL A 570 0.58 -15.69 -8.25
N GLU A 571 -0.17 -16.77 -8.07
CA GLU A 571 -0.18 -17.88 -9.01
C GLU A 571 -0.72 -17.47 -10.39
N ALA A 572 -1.77 -16.66 -10.44
CA ALA A 572 -2.28 -16.09 -11.68
C ALA A 572 -1.24 -15.20 -12.37
N SER A 573 -0.50 -14.37 -11.62
CA SER A 573 0.58 -13.53 -12.15
C SER A 573 1.75 -14.36 -12.71
N ARG A 574 2.12 -15.47 -12.05
CA ARG A 574 3.10 -16.44 -12.58
C ARG A 574 2.60 -17.10 -13.86
N ASN A 575 1.31 -17.46 -13.93
CA ASN A 575 0.73 -18.06 -15.12
C ASN A 575 0.71 -17.07 -16.29
N PHE A 576 0.49 -15.80 -16.03
CA PHE A 576 0.64 -14.74 -17.02
C PHE A 576 2.09 -14.65 -17.55
N ALA A 577 3.08 -14.66 -16.65
CA ALA A 577 4.49 -14.69 -17.04
C ALA A 577 4.78 -15.88 -17.98
N ASN A 578 4.29 -17.09 -17.65
CA ASN A 578 4.42 -18.26 -18.50
C ASN A 578 3.72 -18.09 -19.85
N LYS A 579 2.58 -17.41 -19.91
CA LYS A 579 1.87 -17.13 -21.17
C LYS A 579 2.71 -16.20 -22.06
N VAL A 580 3.27 -15.13 -21.50
CA VAL A 580 4.18 -14.21 -22.22
C VAL A 580 5.41 -14.94 -22.72
N TRP A 581 6.01 -15.79 -21.89
CA TRP A 581 7.19 -16.59 -22.25
C TRP A 581 6.91 -17.53 -23.43
N ASN A 582 5.81 -18.28 -23.36
CA ASN A 582 5.43 -19.23 -24.38
C ASN A 582 5.10 -18.56 -25.72
N ALA A 583 4.40 -17.43 -25.69
CA ALA A 583 4.11 -16.61 -26.86
C ALA A 583 5.41 -16.10 -27.51
N SER A 584 6.32 -15.58 -26.69
CA SER A 584 7.64 -15.10 -27.15
C SER A 584 8.48 -16.22 -27.75
N ARG A 585 8.50 -17.39 -27.11
CA ARG A 585 9.19 -18.57 -27.63
C ARG A 585 8.64 -19.02 -28.98
N PHE A 586 7.32 -19.07 -29.12
CA PHE A 586 6.66 -19.38 -30.40
C PHE A 586 7.11 -18.41 -31.51
N ILE A 587 7.13 -17.12 -31.23
CA ILE A 587 7.54 -16.09 -32.19
C ILE A 587 9.01 -16.28 -32.58
N MET A 588 9.91 -16.45 -31.62
CA MET A 588 11.33 -16.63 -31.87
C MET A 588 11.65 -17.87 -32.71
N MET A 589 10.97 -18.99 -32.43
CA MET A 589 11.12 -20.21 -33.24
C MET A 589 10.70 -20.01 -34.73
N ASN A 590 9.71 -19.18 -34.97
CA ASN A 590 9.27 -18.87 -36.35
C ASN A 590 10.16 -17.80 -37.02
N LEU A 591 10.87 -16.97 -36.26
CA LEU A 591 11.85 -16.03 -36.76
C LEU A 591 13.19 -16.68 -37.11
N GLU A 592 13.48 -17.86 -36.58
CA GLU A 592 14.74 -18.57 -36.81
C GLU A 592 14.95 -18.85 -38.33
N GLY A 593 16.12 -18.46 -38.82
CA GLY A 593 16.48 -18.63 -40.26
C GLY A 593 15.74 -17.70 -41.23
N MET A 594 14.96 -16.75 -40.74
CA MET A 594 14.25 -15.76 -41.56
C MET A 594 14.90 -14.38 -41.48
N GLU A 595 15.14 -13.77 -42.61
CA GLU A 595 15.49 -12.35 -42.66
C GLU A 595 14.19 -11.52 -42.77
N VAL A 596 13.76 -11.00 -41.62
CA VAL A 596 12.48 -10.27 -41.53
C VAL A 596 12.71 -8.79 -41.70
N THR A 597 12.08 -8.22 -42.74
CA THR A 597 12.19 -6.80 -43.08
C THR A 597 10.85 -6.09 -42.89
N LYS A 598 10.91 -4.75 -42.66
CA LYS A 598 9.68 -3.94 -42.50
C LYS A 598 8.91 -3.94 -43.84
N PRO A 599 7.66 -4.45 -43.86
CA PRO A 599 6.83 -4.44 -45.04
C PRO A 599 6.31 -3.02 -45.37
N ALA A 600 5.91 -2.78 -46.61
CA ALA A 600 5.08 -1.62 -46.94
C ALA A 600 3.68 -1.77 -46.28
N ILE A 601 3.04 -0.65 -45.97
CA ILE A 601 1.69 -0.67 -45.34
C ILE A 601 0.69 -1.42 -46.25
N SER A 602 0.84 -1.32 -47.57
CA SER A 602 0.03 -2.06 -48.55
C SER A 602 0.17 -3.59 -48.49
N ASP A 603 1.28 -4.07 -47.92
CA ASP A 603 1.61 -5.49 -47.79
C ASP A 603 1.11 -6.13 -46.51
N LEU A 604 0.68 -5.28 -45.58
CA LEU A 604 0.07 -5.72 -44.30
C LEU A 604 -1.34 -6.23 -44.55
N ALA A 605 -1.63 -7.42 -44.07
CA ALA A 605 -2.98 -7.96 -44.04
C ALA A 605 -3.87 -7.15 -43.07
N PRO A 606 -5.23 -7.22 -43.23
CA PRO A 606 -6.13 -6.51 -42.33
C PRO A 606 -5.89 -6.83 -40.86
N GLU A 607 -5.62 -8.09 -40.52
CA GLU A 607 -5.28 -8.49 -39.13
C GLU A 607 -3.95 -7.92 -38.62
N ASP A 608 -2.96 -7.70 -39.49
CA ASP A 608 -1.69 -7.06 -39.12
C ASP A 608 -1.93 -5.59 -38.78
N LYS A 609 -2.69 -4.89 -39.59
CA LYS A 609 -3.05 -3.50 -39.37
C LYS A 609 -3.88 -3.34 -38.10
N TRP A 610 -4.86 -4.23 -37.91
CA TRP A 610 -5.65 -4.24 -36.66
C TRP A 610 -4.80 -4.34 -35.43
N ILE A 611 -3.90 -5.32 -35.33
CA ILE A 611 -3.10 -5.51 -34.09
C ILE A 611 -2.07 -4.38 -33.88
N LEU A 612 -1.54 -3.80 -34.99
CA LEU A 612 -0.70 -2.61 -34.89
C LEU A 612 -1.48 -1.40 -34.38
N SER A 613 -2.73 -1.21 -34.83
CA SER A 613 -3.61 -0.15 -34.34
C SER A 613 -3.99 -0.38 -32.88
N ALA A 614 -4.27 -1.61 -32.49
CA ALA A 614 -4.59 -1.96 -31.11
C ALA A 614 -3.41 -1.71 -30.14
N VAL A 615 -2.17 -2.09 -30.51
CA VAL A 615 -1.00 -1.80 -29.67
C VAL A 615 -0.66 -0.32 -29.63
N ASN A 616 -0.96 0.41 -30.69
CA ASN A 616 -0.77 1.86 -30.78
C ASN A 616 -1.74 2.60 -29.84
N THR A 617 -3.02 2.22 -29.83
CA THR A 617 -4.03 2.71 -28.89
C THR A 617 -3.67 2.35 -27.45
N LEU A 618 -3.23 1.11 -27.22
CA LEU A 618 -2.72 0.68 -25.91
C LEU A 618 -1.57 1.57 -25.41
N THR A 619 -0.63 1.89 -26.30
CA THR A 619 0.52 2.76 -25.97
C THR A 619 0.08 4.12 -25.45
N LYS A 620 -0.89 4.74 -26.12
CA LYS A 620 -1.49 6.01 -25.70
C LYS A 620 -2.17 5.88 -24.35
N ASP A 621 -3.04 4.89 -24.21
CA ASP A 621 -3.81 4.65 -22.98
C ASP A 621 -2.92 4.38 -21.76
N VAL A 622 -1.91 3.52 -21.94
CA VAL A 622 -0.97 3.19 -20.85
C VAL A 622 -0.18 4.43 -20.44
N THR A 623 0.33 5.19 -21.41
CA THR A 623 1.10 6.41 -21.12
C THR A 623 0.24 7.44 -20.36
N GLU A 624 -1.00 7.67 -20.78
CA GLU A 624 -1.92 8.58 -20.09
C GLU A 624 -2.22 8.14 -18.65
N ASN A 625 -2.41 6.83 -18.41
CA ASN A 625 -2.66 6.31 -17.06
C ASN A 625 -1.38 6.36 -16.19
N MET A 626 -0.22 6.08 -16.75
CA MET A 626 1.06 6.23 -16.05
C MET A 626 1.30 7.68 -15.59
N ASP A 627 1.04 8.65 -16.47
CA ASP A 627 1.19 10.09 -16.15
C ASP A 627 0.15 10.58 -15.12
N LYS A 628 -0.97 9.88 -14.96
CA LYS A 628 -1.97 10.10 -13.90
C LYS A 628 -1.70 9.30 -12.63
N PHE A 629 -0.63 8.53 -12.57
CA PHE A 629 -0.30 7.60 -11.48
C PHE A 629 -1.33 6.48 -11.26
N GLU A 630 -2.12 6.14 -12.26
CA GLU A 630 -3.10 5.05 -12.24
C GLU A 630 -2.43 3.73 -12.67
N LEU A 631 -1.39 3.32 -11.93
CA LEU A 631 -0.51 2.21 -12.29
C LEU A 631 -1.25 0.88 -12.45
N GLY A 632 -2.24 0.62 -11.61
CA GLY A 632 -3.05 -0.60 -11.67
C GLY A 632 -3.93 -0.67 -12.92
N ILE A 633 -4.47 0.47 -13.37
CA ILE A 633 -5.25 0.55 -14.62
C ILE A 633 -4.33 0.35 -15.81
N ALA A 634 -3.18 1.02 -15.81
CA ALA A 634 -2.20 0.91 -16.89
C ALA A 634 -1.78 -0.56 -17.14
N VAL A 635 -1.38 -1.27 -16.08
CA VAL A 635 -0.95 -2.67 -16.24
C VAL A 635 -2.09 -3.62 -16.61
N GLN A 636 -3.31 -3.37 -16.15
CA GLN A 636 -4.47 -4.18 -16.54
C GLN A 636 -4.71 -4.11 -18.05
N LYS A 637 -4.60 -2.92 -18.65
CA LYS A 637 -4.71 -2.75 -20.10
C LYS A 637 -3.62 -3.54 -20.86
N VAL A 638 -2.38 -3.52 -20.36
CA VAL A 638 -1.27 -4.31 -20.94
C VAL A 638 -1.56 -5.81 -20.83
N TYR A 639 -2.02 -6.25 -19.66
CA TYR A 639 -2.41 -7.65 -19.42
C TYR A 639 -3.51 -8.10 -20.39
N ASP A 640 -4.59 -7.32 -20.49
CA ASP A 640 -5.74 -7.65 -21.33
C ASP A 640 -5.34 -7.70 -22.82
N PHE A 641 -4.54 -6.75 -23.28
CA PHE A 641 -4.02 -6.74 -24.65
C PHE A 641 -3.18 -7.99 -24.94
N ILE A 642 -2.20 -8.30 -24.08
CA ILE A 642 -1.32 -9.46 -24.28
C ILE A 642 -2.14 -10.76 -24.29
N CYS A 643 -3.04 -10.93 -23.32
CA CYS A 643 -3.83 -12.15 -23.19
C CYS A 643 -4.87 -12.28 -24.31
N HIS A 644 -5.72 -11.27 -24.46
CA HIS A 644 -6.97 -11.40 -25.21
C HIS A 644 -6.87 -10.91 -26.65
N GLU A 645 -5.99 -9.94 -26.95
CA GLU A 645 -5.82 -9.48 -28.32
C GLU A 645 -4.65 -10.17 -29.02
N PHE A 646 -3.49 -10.18 -28.39
CA PHE A 646 -2.26 -10.68 -28.99
C PHE A 646 -2.18 -12.23 -28.97
N CYS A 647 -2.29 -12.85 -27.78
CA CYS A 647 -2.13 -14.30 -27.67
C CYS A 647 -3.34 -15.08 -28.19
N ASP A 648 -4.57 -14.69 -27.75
CA ASP A 648 -5.76 -15.49 -28.05
C ASP A 648 -6.27 -15.29 -29.49
N TRP A 649 -5.94 -14.15 -30.11
CA TRP A 649 -6.36 -13.84 -31.47
C TRP A 649 -5.22 -13.72 -32.48
N TYR A 650 -4.36 -12.70 -32.34
CA TYR A 650 -3.43 -12.40 -33.41
C TYR A 650 -2.43 -13.52 -33.66
N ILE A 651 -1.84 -14.11 -32.63
CA ILE A 651 -0.91 -15.25 -32.76
C ILE A 651 -1.62 -16.42 -33.48
N GLU A 652 -2.86 -16.75 -33.11
CA GLU A 652 -3.62 -17.85 -33.73
C GLU A 652 -3.94 -17.59 -35.22
N ILE A 653 -4.28 -16.36 -35.56
CA ILE A 653 -4.50 -15.93 -36.94
C ILE A 653 -3.18 -15.99 -37.75
N ALA A 654 -2.10 -15.47 -37.20
CA ALA A 654 -0.80 -15.39 -37.86
C ALA A 654 -0.18 -16.78 -38.15
N LYS A 655 -0.54 -17.82 -37.37
CA LYS A 655 -0.05 -19.21 -37.60
C LYS A 655 -0.27 -19.70 -39.01
N VAL A 656 -1.39 -19.35 -39.64
CA VAL A 656 -1.72 -19.78 -40.99
C VAL A 656 -0.65 -19.31 -41.99
N ARG A 657 -0.16 -18.10 -41.84
CA ARG A 657 0.87 -17.49 -42.72
C ARG A 657 2.27 -17.92 -42.34
N THR A 658 2.57 -17.99 -41.02
CA THR A 658 3.91 -18.36 -40.55
C THR A 658 4.26 -19.82 -40.84
N TYR A 659 3.30 -20.72 -40.84
CA TYR A 659 3.50 -22.15 -41.22
C TYR A 659 3.60 -22.38 -42.71
N LYS A 660 3.14 -21.44 -43.54
CA LYS A 660 3.19 -21.50 -45.03
C LYS A 660 4.29 -20.58 -45.58
N LYS A 661 5.34 -20.34 -44.87
CA LYS A 661 6.44 -19.43 -45.24
C LYS A 661 7.10 -19.80 -46.57
N ASP A 662 7.12 -21.08 -46.95
CA ASP A 662 7.68 -21.58 -48.22
C ASP A 662 6.71 -21.39 -49.40
N GLU A 663 5.39 -21.25 -49.14
CA GLU A 663 4.38 -21.03 -50.16
C GLU A 663 4.19 -19.52 -50.47
N ASP A 664 4.22 -18.65 -49.42
CA ASP A 664 4.06 -17.21 -49.59
C ASP A 664 5.00 -16.46 -48.59
N ALA A 665 6.24 -16.26 -49.03
CA ALA A 665 7.28 -15.62 -48.21
C ALA A 665 6.94 -14.15 -47.86
N ARG A 666 6.16 -13.44 -48.74
CA ARG A 666 5.78 -12.05 -48.52
C ARG A 666 4.75 -11.93 -47.38
N ALA A 667 3.72 -12.76 -47.41
CA ALA A 667 2.72 -12.80 -46.36
C ALA A 667 3.33 -13.27 -45.01
N ALA A 668 4.23 -14.26 -45.05
CA ALA A 668 4.96 -14.72 -43.88
C ALA A 668 5.86 -13.62 -43.28
N ASN A 669 6.59 -12.85 -44.14
CA ASN A 669 7.40 -11.71 -43.67
C ASN A 669 6.54 -10.66 -42.97
N SER A 670 5.39 -10.28 -43.52
CA SER A 670 4.49 -9.30 -42.92
C SER A 670 3.99 -9.77 -41.55
N ALA A 671 3.56 -11.03 -41.44
CA ALA A 671 3.09 -11.62 -40.19
C ALA A 671 4.23 -11.67 -39.12
N LEU A 672 5.43 -12.14 -39.51
CA LEU A 672 6.58 -12.24 -38.59
C LEU A 672 7.09 -10.88 -38.16
N TRP A 673 7.14 -9.91 -39.05
CA TRP A 673 7.51 -8.53 -38.71
C TRP A 673 6.50 -7.93 -37.71
N THR A 674 5.20 -8.12 -37.95
CA THR A 674 4.14 -7.63 -37.07
C THR A 674 4.21 -8.31 -35.69
N LEU A 675 4.33 -9.66 -35.65
CA LEU A 675 4.52 -10.41 -34.40
C LEU A 675 5.71 -9.86 -33.56
N ARG A 676 6.87 -9.70 -34.22
CA ARG A 676 8.08 -9.16 -33.57
C ARG A 676 7.88 -7.72 -33.06
N THR A 677 7.27 -6.88 -33.88
CA THR A 677 7.05 -5.46 -33.57
C THR A 677 6.07 -5.30 -32.41
N VAL A 678 4.93 -5.97 -32.45
CA VAL A 678 3.90 -5.91 -31.41
C VAL A 678 4.41 -6.49 -30.10
N LEU A 679 5.11 -7.63 -30.14
CA LEU A 679 5.78 -8.19 -28.95
C LEU A 679 6.76 -7.19 -28.35
N GLY A 680 7.63 -6.58 -29.16
CA GLY A 680 8.60 -5.60 -28.69
C GLY A 680 7.95 -4.38 -28.00
N GLN A 681 6.84 -3.85 -28.57
CA GLN A 681 6.07 -2.78 -27.97
C GLN A 681 5.42 -3.21 -26.63
N ALA A 682 4.77 -4.40 -26.64
CA ALA A 682 4.13 -4.92 -25.43
C ALA A 682 5.13 -5.20 -24.30
N LEU A 683 6.32 -5.72 -24.60
CA LEU A 683 7.39 -5.93 -23.62
C LEU A 683 7.87 -4.62 -23.01
N LYS A 684 8.00 -3.56 -23.80
CA LYS A 684 8.40 -2.22 -23.32
C LYS A 684 7.33 -1.65 -22.37
N LEU A 685 6.04 -1.77 -22.69
CA LEU A 685 4.94 -1.33 -21.85
C LEU A 685 4.84 -2.14 -20.55
N LEU A 686 5.19 -3.43 -20.60
CA LEU A 686 5.16 -4.33 -19.44
C LEU A 686 6.41 -4.21 -18.55
N HIS A 687 7.55 -3.76 -19.10
CA HIS A 687 8.84 -3.76 -18.43
C HIS A 687 8.85 -3.09 -17.04
N PRO A 688 8.23 -1.94 -16.81
CA PRO A 688 8.22 -1.33 -15.48
C PRO A 688 7.61 -2.25 -14.41
N TYR A 689 6.69 -3.11 -14.77
CA TYR A 689 5.96 -4.01 -13.88
C TYR A 689 6.65 -5.36 -13.69
N MET A 690 7.17 -5.94 -14.76
CA MET A 690 7.80 -7.26 -14.79
C MET A 690 9.18 -7.18 -15.46
N PRO A 691 10.17 -6.57 -14.76
CA PRO A 691 11.44 -6.19 -15.38
C PRO A 691 12.29 -7.39 -15.81
N PHE A 692 12.24 -8.51 -15.11
CA PHE A 692 13.13 -9.64 -15.37
C PHE A 692 12.75 -10.44 -16.62
N ILE A 693 11.49 -10.85 -16.70
CA ILE A 693 11.01 -11.63 -17.86
C ILE A 693 11.08 -10.79 -19.15
N THR A 694 10.73 -9.51 -19.05
CA THR A 694 10.76 -8.61 -20.22
C THR A 694 12.17 -8.32 -20.70
N GLU A 695 13.14 -8.15 -19.79
CA GLU A 695 14.56 -8.03 -20.13
C GLU A 695 15.07 -9.28 -20.86
N GLU A 696 14.83 -10.47 -20.28
CA GLU A 696 15.32 -11.72 -20.87
C GLU A 696 14.77 -11.96 -22.28
N ILE A 697 13.47 -11.75 -22.46
CA ILE A 697 12.82 -11.90 -23.76
C ILE A 697 13.30 -10.85 -24.77
N TYR A 698 13.34 -9.56 -24.34
CA TYR A 698 13.67 -8.45 -25.23
C TYR A 698 15.11 -8.52 -25.74
N CYS A 699 16.08 -8.79 -24.86
CA CYS A 699 17.48 -8.92 -25.23
C CYS A 699 17.74 -10.19 -26.07
N THR A 700 16.94 -11.24 -25.88
CA THR A 700 17.01 -12.44 -26.76
C THR A 700 16.45 -12.14 -28.15
N LEU A 701 15.35 -11.38 -28.22
CA LEU A 701 14.73 -10.96 -29.49
C LEU A 701 15.57 -9.95 -30.27
N ASN A 702 16.33 -9.10 -29.54
CA ASN A 702 17.15 -8.02 -30.09
C ASN A 702 18.59 -8.13 -29.55
N PRO A 703 19.42 -9.07 -30.08
CA PRO A 703 20.76 -9.35 -29.54
C PRO A 703 21.74 -8.18 -29.60
N GLN A 704 21.45 -7.14 -30.39
CA GLN A 704 22.22 -5.91 -30.49
C GLN A 704 21.92 -4.91 -29.35
N GLU A 705 20.81 -5.10 -28.65
CA GLU A 705 20.39 -4.24 -27.52
C GLU A 705 20.97 -4.78 -26.20
N GLU A 706 21.55 -3.91 -25.41
CA GLU A 706 22.17 -4.31 -24.14
C GLU A 706 21.12 -4.57 -23.06
N THR A 707 20.06 -3.75 -23.06
CA THR A 707 18.99 -3.80 -22.06
C THR A 707 17.71 -3.12 -22.56
N ILE A 708 16.56 -3.64 -22.18
CA ILE A 708 15.27 -2.97 -22.43
C ILE A 708 15.10 -1.71 -21.58
N MET A 709 15.79 -1.62 -20.44
CA MET A 709 15.70 -0.51 -19.48
C MET A 709 16.09 0.84 -20.08
N LEU A 710 17.00 0.84 -21.07
CA LEU A 710 17.47 2.03 -21.78
C LEU A 710 16.78 2.19 -23.15
N ALA A 711 15.91 1.28 -23.53
CA ALA A 711 15.13 1.40 -24.75
C ALA A 711 14.08 2.51 -24.63
N ASP A 712 13.81 3.21 -25.73
CA ASP A 712 12.80 4.26 -25.76
C ASP A 712 11.40 3.73 -25.43
N TRP A 713 10.69 4.47 -24.59
CA TRP A 713 9.27 4.23 -24.32
C TRP A 713 8.47 4.33 -25.61
N PRO A 714 7.52 3.40 -25.84
CA PRO A 714 6.67 3.45 -27.03
C PRO A 714 5.89 4.76 -27.15
N VAL A 715 5.76 5.24 -28.38
CA VAL A 715 5.03 6.47 -28.69
C VAL A 715 3.92 6.17 -29.67
N TYR A 716 2.76 6.79 -29.45
CA TYR A 716 1.63 6.71 -30.40
C TYR A 716 2.03 7.24 -31.76
N LYS A 717 1.64 6.51 -32.84
CA LYS A 717 1.95 6.83 -34.24
C LYS A 717 0.66 6.96 -35.04
N GLU A 718 0.43 8.12 -35.61
CA GLU A 718 -0.77 8.36 -36.40
C GLU A 718 -0.89 7.40 -37.62
N GLU A 719 0.25 7.04 -38.22
CA GLU A 719 0.27 6.10 -39.35
C GLU A 719 -0.14 4.67 -38.98
N TRP A 720 -0.30 4.34 -37.72
CA TRP A 720 -0.78 3.05 -37.24
C TRP A 720 -2.23 3.10 -36.75
N ASN A 721 -2.98 4.11 -37.15
CA ASN A 721 -4.40 4.21 -36.87
C ASN A 721 -5.23 3.57 -38.02
N PHE A 722 -5.64 2.33 -37.85
CA PHE A 722 -6.33 1.54 -38.83
C PHE A 722 -7.77 1.21 -38.35
N SER A 723 -8.60 2.22 -38.18
CA SER A 723 -9.96 2.08 -37.61
C SER A 723 -10.88 1.18 -38.45
N ALA A 724 -10.74 1.18 -39.79
CA ALA A 724 -11.52 0.31 -40.67
C ALA A 724 -11.19 -1.18 -40.41
N GLU A 725 -9.92 -1.53 -40.27
CA GLU A 725 -9.48 -2.89 -40.00
C GLU A 725 -9.83 -3.32 -38.56
N GLU A 726 -9.89 -2.40 -37.62
CA GLU A 726 -10.39 -2.68 -36.24
C GLU A 726 -11.88 -3.10 -36.31
N GLU A 727 -12.70 -2.40 -37.06
CA GLU A 727 -14.11 -2.71 -37.22
C GLU A 727 -14.30 -4.07 -37.95
N MET A 728 -13.53 -4.32 -39.00
CA MET A 728 -13.53 -5.62 -39.70
C MET A 728 -13.25 -6.78 -38.74
N LEU A 729 -12.20 -6.67 -37.92
CA LEU A 729 -11.83 -7.72 -36.97
C LEU A 729 -12.84 -7.85 -35.85
N ALA A 730 -13.50 -6.78 -35.41
CA ALA A 730 -14.57 -6.85 -34.42
C ALA A 730 -15.73 -7.75 -34.92
N HIS A 731 -16.17 -7.58 -36.16
CA HIS A 731 -17.18 -8.44 -36.79
C HIS A 731 -16.72 -9.90 -36.87
N VAL A 732 -15.47 -10.14 -37.28
CA VAL A 732 -14.90 -11.50 -37.35
C VAL A 732 -14.84 -12.16 -35.98
N LYS A 733 -14.46 -11.39 -34.93
CA LYS A 733 -14.43 -11.90 -33.55
C LYS A 733 -15.83 -12.32 -33.09
N GLU A 734 -16.84 -11.51 -33.34
CA GLU A 734 -18.22 -11.86 -32.98
C GLU A 734 -18.72 -13.09 -33.72
N LEU A 735 -18.40 -13.20 -35.02
CA LEU A 735 -18.67 -14.41 -35.83
C LEU A 735 -18.04 -15.66 -35.19
N VAL A 736 -16.72 -15.60 -34.90
CA VAL A 736 -15.99 -16.76 -34.36
C VAL A 736 -16.52 -17.13 -32.97
N LYS A 737 -16.82 -16.14 -32.09
CA LYS A 737 -17.41 -16.38 -30.79
C LYS A 737 -18.78 -17.05 -30.90
N GLY A 738 -19.66 -16.53 -31.75
CA GLY A 738 -21.00 -17.08 -31.97
C GLY A 738 -20.94 -18.54 -32.39
N ILE A 739 -20.11 -18.86 -33.38
CA ILE A 739 -19.94 -20.23 -33.87
C ILE A 739 -19.34 -21.16 -32.81
N ARG A 740 -18.32 -20.72 -32.10
CA ARG A 740 -17.69 -21.53 -31.02
C ARG A 740 -18.64 -21.80 -29.87
N ASN A 741 -19.45 -20.84 -29.48
CA ASN A 741 -20.47 -21.03 -28.44
C ASN A 741 -21.51 -22.06 -28.89
N LEU A 742 -22.07 -21.93 -30.14
CA LEU A 742 -23.03 -22.89 -30.68
C LEU A 742 -22.44 -24.29 -30.74
N ARG A 743 -21.21 -24.46 -31.23
CA ARG A 743 -20.50 -25.74 -31.27
C ARG A 743 -20.28 -26.34 -29.88
N THR A 744 -20.01 -25.49 -28.88
CA THR A 744 -19.85 -25.94 -27.47
C THR A 744 -21.18 -26.36 -26.85
N GLU A 745 -22.26 -25.63 -27.12
CA GLU A 745 -23.62 -26.00 -26.70
C GLU A 745 -24.10 -27.33 -27.28
N MET A 746 -23.60 -27.64 -28.48
CA MET A 746 -23.93 -28.89 -29.19
C MET A 746 -22.92 -30.02 -28.94
N ASP A 747 -21.91 -29.83 -28.09
CA ASP A 747 -20.85 -30.80 -27.77
C ASP A 747 -20.05 -31.23 -29.02
N VAL A 748 -19.88 -30.35 -30.03
CA VAL A 748 -19.17 -30.64 -31.26
C VAL A 748 -17.67 -30.69 -31.05
N PRO A 749 -16.98 -31.80 -31.35
CA PRO A 749 -15.51 -31.88 -31.19
C PRO A 749 -14.79 -30.80 -32.03
N PRO A 750 -13.73 -30.18 -31.54
CA PRO A 750 -12.97 -29.16 -32.27
C PRO A 750 -12.42 -29.66 -33.65
N SER A 751 -12.11 -30.94 -33.76
CA SER A 751 -11.58 -31.57 -34.99
C SER A 751 -12.63 -31.76 -36.08
N ARG A 752 -13.91 -31.71 -35.74
CA ARG A 752 -14.99 -31.91 -36.70
C ARG A 752 -15.21 -30.64 -37.50
N LYS A 753 -15.11 -30.72 -38.82
CA LYS A 753 -15.33 -29.58 -39.72
C LYS A 753 -16.78 -29.57 -40.21
N ALA A 754 -17.36 -28.37 -40.34
CA ALA A 754 -18.71 -28.17 -40.82
C ALA A 754 -18.73 -27.11 -41.92
N LYS A 755 -19.67 -27.21 -42.87
CA LYS A 755 -19.95 -26.10 -43.76
C LYS A 755 -20.62 -24.96 -42.99
N VAL A 756 -20.26 -23.72 -43.31
CA VAL A 756 -20.79 -22.52 -42.66
C VAL A 756 -21.38 -21.57 -43.69
N PHE A 757 -22.63 -21.20 -43.50
CA PHE A 757 -23.31 -20.19 -44.31
C PHE A 757 -23.46 -18.92 -43.47
N ILE A 758 -23.01 -17.79 -43.97
CA ILE A 758 -23.15 -16.47 -43.34
C ILE A 758 -24.14 -15.65 -44.16
N VAL A 759 -25.28 -15.33 -43.59
CA VAL A 759 -26.35 -14.61 -44.24
C VAL A 759 -26.50 -13.21 -43.70
N SER A 760 -26.36 -12.19 -44.53
CA SER A 760 -26.53 -10.78 -44.15
C SER A 760 -27.10 -9.97 -45.33
N GLU A 761 -28.03 -9.09 -45.04
CA GLU A 761 -28.54 -8.10 -46.01
C GLU A 761 -27.57 -6.93 -46.21
N ASP A 762 -26.62 -6.75 -45.28
CA ASP A 762 -25.59 -5.71 -45.33
C ASP A 762 -24.45 -6.15 -46.26
N LYS A 763 -24.36 -5.49 -47.42
CA LYS A 763 -23.34 -5.77 -48.43
C LYS A 763 -21.90 -5.52 -47.90
N ALA A 764 -21.69 -4.46 -47.12
CA ALA A 764 -20.36 -4.13 -46.58
C ALA A 764 -19.90 -5.23 -45.62
N LEU A 765 -20.79 -5.73 -44.78
CA LEU A 765 -20.53 -6.84 -43.87
C LEU A 765 -20.26 -8.16 -44.63
N CYS A 766 -21.02 -8.44 -45.71
CA CYS A 766 -20.74 -9.56 -46.60
C CYS A 766 -19.33 -9.46 -47.22
N GLU A 767 -18.97 -8.28 -47.73
CA GLU A 767 -17.63 -8.04 -48.29
C GLU A 767 -16.53 -8.24 -47.24
N THR A 768 -16.77 -7.81 -46.02
CA THR A 768 -15.86 -8.02 -44.88
C THR A 768 -15.64 -9.51 -44.62
N PHE A 769 -16.71 -10.27 -44.43
CA PHE A 769 -16.60 -11.72 -44.21
C PHE A 769 -15.97 -12.46 -45.40
N GLU A 770 -16.31 -12.08 -46.61
CA GLU A 770 -15.74 -12.68 -47.82
C GLU A 770 -14.25 -12.45 -47.95
N SER A 771 -13.80 -11.22 -47.74
CA SER A 771 -12.37 -10.83 -47.78
C SER A 771 -11.51 -11.52 -46.72
N MET A 772 -12.08 -11.81 -45.55
CA MET A 772 -11.39 -12.38 -44.40
C MET A 772 -11.57 -13.90 -44.21
N LYS A 773 -12.19 -14.61 -45.14
CA LYS A 773 -12.45 -16.07 -45.04
C LYS A 773 -11.23 -16.88 -44.59
N LYS A 774 -10.07 -16.61 -45.19
CA LYS A 774 -8.82 -17.31 -44.85
C LYS A 774 -8.36 -17.08 -43.43
N THR A 775 -8.67 -15.94 -42.84
CA THR A 775 -8.30 -15.56 -41.50
C THR A 775 -9.06 -16.36 -40.45
N TYR A 776 -10.36 -16.55 -40.62
CA TYR A 776 -11.19 -17.18 -39.59
C TYR A 776 -11.63 -18.63 -39.91
N GLN A 777 -11.45 -19.15 -41.13
CA GLN A 777 -11.85 -20.50 -41.49
C GLN A 777 -11.37 -21.59 -40.54
N ASN A 778 -10.10 -21.54 -40.18
CA ASN A 778 -9.51 -22.49 -39.21
C ASN A 778 -10.00 -22.26 -37.78
N LEU A 779 -10.24 -20.99 -37.40
CA LEU A 779 -10.69 -20.62 -36.06
C LEU A 779 -12.09 -21.15 -35.75
N ILE A 780 -12.94 -21.34 -36.78
CA ILE A 780 -14.29 -21.85 -36.62
C ILE A 780 -14.40 -23.33 -37.03
N SER A 781 -13.30 -23.97 -37.44
CA SER A 781 -13.26 -25.35 -37.97
C SER A 781 -14.26 -25.54 -39.15
N ALA A 782 -14.27 -24.60 -40.10
CA ALA A 782 -15.10 -24.71 -41.28
C ALA A 782 -14.43 -25.55 -42.34
N SER A 783 -15.22 -26.43 -42.98
CA SER A 783 -14.85 -27.14 -44.25
C SER A 783 -14.94 -26.20 -45.42
N GLU A 784 -16.03 -25.45 -45.52
CA GLU A 784 -16.35 -24.47 -46.53
C GLU A 784 -17.12 -23.29 -45.91
N ILE A 785 -17.04 -22.12 -46.51
CA ILE A 785 -17.73 -20.90 -46.04
C ILE A 785 -18.41 -20.25 -47.23
N ASP A 786 -19.73 -20.08 -47.15
CA ASP A 786 -20.53 -19.33 -48.11
C ASP A 786 -21.07 -18.06 -47.43
N VAL A 787 -20.83 -16.91 -48.07
CA VAL A 787 -21.37 -15.62 -47.64
C VAL A 787 -22.42 -15.18 -48.64
N GLN A 788 -23.65 -14.96 -48.20
CA GLN A 788 -24.78 -14.69 -49.09
C GLN A 788 -25.79 -13.71 -48.47
N SER A 789 -26.67 -13.16 -49.30
CA SER A 789 -27.65 -12.15 -48.85
C SER A 789 -28.98 -12.77 -48.39
N ASP A 790 -29.22 -14.02 -48.68
CA ASP A 790 -30.47 -14.71 -48.34
C ASP A 790 -30.21 -16.18 -47.92
N LYS A 791 -31.28 -16.92 -47.64
CA LYS A 791 -31.19 -18.32 -47.17
C LYS A 791 -31.16 -19.35 -48.32
N ALA A 792 -30.91 -18.95 -49.56
CA ALA A 792 -30.91 -19.86 -50.68
C ALA A 792 -29.88 -20.99 -50.48
N GLY A 793 -30.31 -22.24 -50.69
CA GLY A 793 -29.45 -23.43 -50.58
C GLY A 793 -29.15 -23.90 -49.14
N ILE A 794 -29.77 -23.32 -48.12
CA ILE A 794 -29.62 -23.73 -46.71
C ILE A 794 -30.77 -24.68 -46.34
N GLY A 795 -30.44 -25.87 -45.83
CA GLY A 795 -31.44 -26.86 -45.39
C GLY A 795 -32.27 -26.38 -44.20
N GLU A 796 -33.51 -26.87 -44.10
CA GLU A 796 -34.39 -26.54 -42.96
C GLU A 796 -33.87 -27.06 -41.61
N ASP A 797 -33.03 -28.07 -41.65
CA ASP A 797 -32.40 -28.73 -40.51
C ASP A 797 -31.11 -28.03 -40.03
N ALA A 798 -30.69 -26.97 -40.74
CA ALA A 798 -29.49 -26.22 -40.34
C ALA A 798 -29.69 -25.48 -39.01
N VAL A 799 -28.74 -25.67 -38.07
CA VAL A 799 -28.71 -24.91 -36.84
C VAL A 799 -28.18 -23.50 -37.08
N SER A 800 -28.68 -22.54 -36.33
CA SER A 800 -28.32 -21.14 -36.56
C SER A 800 -27.88 -20.44 -35.27
N VAL A 801 -27.03 -19.43 -35.44
CA VAL A 801 -26.67 -18.45 -34.37
C VAL A 801 -26.76 -17.05 -34.98
N VAL A 802 -27.39 -16.17 -34.21
CA VAL A 802 -27.50 -14.75 -34.57
C VAL A 802 -26.29 -14.00 -34.04
N ILE A 803 -25.65 -13.24 -34.89
CA ILE A 803 -24.55 -12.33 -34.57
C ILE A 803 -24.95 -10.90 -34.99
N PRO A 804 -24.25 -9.86 -34.55
CA PRO A 804 -24.54 -8.50 -34.98
C PRO A 804 -24.50 -8.37 -36.52
N GLY A 805 -25.61 -8.04 -37.11
CA GLY A 805 -25.76 -7.81 -38.56
C GLY A 805 -25.86 -9.06 -39.47
N ALA A 806 -25.77 -10.29 -38.92
CA ALA A 806 -25.83 -11.51 -39.71
C ALA A 806 -26.44 -12.70 -38.95
N VAL A 807 -26.84 -13.71 -39.70
CA VAL A 807 -27.24 -15.02 -39.13
C VAL A 807 -26.34 -16.09 -39.74
N VAL A 808 -25.76 -16.90 -38.88
CA VAL A 808 -24.88 -18.00 -39.33
C VAL A 808 -25.63 -19.31 -39.25
N TYR A 809 -25.53 -20.12 -40.32
CA TYR A 809 -26.16 -21.43 -40.38
C TYR A 809 -25.08 -22.51 -40.57
N MET A 810 -25.30 -23.68 -39.97
CA MET A 810 -24.46 -24.86 -40.14
C MET A 810 -25.36 -26.10 -40.29
N PRO A 811 -25.16 -26.96 -41.31
CA PRO A 811 -25.91 -28.19 -41.43
C PRO A 811 -25.76 -29.06 -40.20
N LEU A 812 -26.84 -29.60 -39.66
CA LEU A 812 -26.84 -30.44 -38.48
C LEU A 812 -26.01 -31.72 -38.67
N GLU A 813 -26.07 -32.32 -39.84
CA GLU A 813 -25.34 -33.53 -40.23
C GLU A 813 -23.79 -33.34 -40.18
N ASP A 814 -23.33 -32.12 -40.44
CA ASP A 814 -21.90 -31.80 -40.35
C ASP A 814 -21.43 -31.67 -38.90
N LEU A 815 -22.31 -31.27 -37.99
CA LEU A 815 -21.96 -31.00 -36.60
C LEU A 815 -22.01 -32.26 -35.74
N VAL A 816 -22.98 -33.11 -35.91
CA VAL A 816 -23.22 -34.30 -35.09
C VAL A 816 -23.28 -35.57 -35.95
N ASP A 817 -22.87 -36.69 -35.38
CA ASP A 817 -23.12 -38.01 -35.96
C ASP A 817 -24.59 -38.35 -35.64
N MET A 818 -25.46 -38.19 -36.62
CA MET A 818 -26.91 -38.30 -36.45
C MET A 818 -27.35 -39.57 -35.73
N GLU A 819 -26.71 -40.71 -36.07
CA GLU A 819 -27.01 -41.98 -35.41
C GLU A 819 -26.60 -41.99 -33.92
N LYS A 820 -25.40 -41.54 -33.65
CA LYS A 820 -24.90 -41.48 -32.26
C LYS A 820 -25.60 -40.43 -31.41
N GLU A 821 -25.91 -39.28 -32.03
CA GLU A 821 -26.61 -38.23 -31.32
C GLU A 821 -28.07 -38.63 -31.02
N LYS A 822 -28.72 -39.29 -31.95
CA LYS A 822 -30.04 -39.85 -31.72
C LYS A 822 -30.01 -40.89 -30.60
N GLU A 823 -29.02 -41.77 -30.57
CA GLU A 823 -28.83 -42.73 -29.51
C GLU A 823 -28.57 -42.03 -28.14
N ARG A 824 -27.74 -40.98 -28.13
CA ARG A 824 -27.46 -40.16 -26.96
C ARG A 824 -28.71 -39.47 -26.41
N LEU A 825 -29.46 -38.84 -27.32
CA LEU A 825 -30.70 -38.14 -26.95
C LEU A 825 -31.78 -39.09 -26.45
N LEU A 826 -31.88 -40.28 -27.00
CA LEU A 826 -32.80 -41.34 -26.54
C LEU A 826 -32.41 -41.83 -25.14
N LYS A 827 -31.11 -42.02 -24.88
CA LYS A 827 -30.61 -42.36 -23.54
C LYS A 827 -30.88 -41.25 -22.54
N GLU A 828 -30.68 -39.99 -22.94
CA GLU A 828 -30.95 -38.83 -22.09
C GLU A 828 -32.44 -38.65 -21.81
N GLU A 829 -33.29 -38.87 -22.84
CA GLU A 829 -34.74 -38.89 -22.66
C GLU A 829 -35.18 -39.95 -21.65
N GLU A 830 -34.59 -41.16 -21.73
CA GLU A 830 -34.88 -42.22 -20.76
C GLU A 830 -34.39 -41.89 -19.34
N ARG A 831 -33.24 -41.26 -19.23
CA ARG A 831 -32.71 -40.76 -17.95
C ARG A 831 -33.64 -39.71 -17.37
N LEU A 832 -34.02 -38.71 -18.12
CA LEU A 832 -34.89 -37.62 -17.70
C LEU A 832 -36.31 -38.13 -17.35
N LYS A 833 -36.84 -39.13 -18.05
CA LYS A 833 -38.11 -39.80 -17.70
C LYS A 833 -38.03 -40.43 -16.31
N LYS A 834 -36.89 -41.05 -15.96
CA LYS A 834 -36.69 -41.63 -14.63
C LYS A 834 -36.58 -40.56 -13.53
N GLU A 835 -35.84 -39.48 -13.79
CA GLU A 835 -35.71 -38.39 -12.84
C GLU A 835 -37.03 -37.61 -12.63
N LEU A 836 -37.78 -37.35 -13.67
CA LEU A 836 -39.10 -36.75 -13.60
C LEU A 836 -40.08 -37.61 -12.78
N ALA A 837 -40.09 -38.94 -13.07
CA ALA A 837 -40.92 -39.88 -12.33
C ALA A 837 -40.54 -39.93 -10.83
N ARG A 838 -39.23 -39.83 -10.52
CA ARG A 838 -38.75 -39.77 -9.15
C ARG A 838 -39.16 -38.48 -8.42
N SER A 839 -38.94 -37.30 -9.06
CA SER A 839 -39.29 -36.00 -8.50
C SER A 839 -40.82 -35.87 -8.34
N HIS A 840 -41.60 -36.30 -9.33
CA HIS A 840 -43.07 -36.40 -9.18
C HIS A 840 -43.48 -37.34 -8.01
N GLY A 841 -42.82 -38.51 -7.92
CA GLY A 841 -43.08 -39.45 -6.83
C GLY A 841 -42.75 -38.89 -5.45
N MET A 842 -41.67 -38.10 -5.34
CA MET A 842 -41.30 -37.43 -4.09
C MET A 842 -42.29 -36.31 -3.72
N LEU A 843 -42.68 -35.48 -4.67
CA LEU A 843 -43.57 -34.36 -4.46
C LEU A 843 -45.04 -34.80 -4.24
N ASN A 844 -45.43 -35.98 -4.76
CA ASN A 844 -46.75 -36.59 -4.52
C ASN A 844 -46.81 -37.46 -3.27
N ASN A 845 -45.69 -37.66 -2.58
CA ASN A 845 -45.65 -38.43 -1.34
C ASN A 845 -46.05 -37.57 -0.15
N GLU A 846 -47.27 -37.75 0.38
CA GLU A 846 -47.81 -37.00 1.53
C GLU A 846 -46.88 -37.07 2.75
N LYS A 847 -46.18 -38.16 2.99
CA LYS A 847 -45.21 -38.30 4.10
C LYS A 847 -43.96 -37.47 3.90
N PHE A 848 -43.55 -37.22 2.67
CA PHE A 848 -42.43 -36.36 2.35
C PHE A 848 -42.83 -34.89 2.46
N VAL A 849 -43.93 -34.51 1.80
CA VAL A 849 -44.39 -33.10 1.78
C VAL A 849 -44.82 -32.60 3.19
N SER A 850 -45.34 -33.47 4.05
CA SER A 850 -45.72 -33.08 5.40
C SER A 850 -44.58 -33.01 6.43
N LYS A 851 -43.43 -33.67 6.16
CA LYS A 851 -42.31 -33.78 7.13
C LYS A 851 -41.02 -33.08 6.70
N ALA A 852 -40.83 -32.82 5.39
CA ALA A 852 -39.62 -32.19 4.89
C ALA A 852 -39.65 -30.67 5.12
N PRO A 853 -38.49 -30.05 5.40
CA PRO A 853 -38.36 -28.59 5.46
C PRO A 853 -38.82 -27.94 4.14
N ALA A 854 -39.49 -26.78 4.24
CA ALA A 854 -40.02 -26.05 3.09
C ALA A 854 -38.93 -25.78 2.01
N ALA A 855 -37.67 -25.52 2.42
CA ALA A 855 -36.53 -25.33 1.53
C ALA A 855 -36.24 -26.59 0.68
N LYS A 856 -36.37 -27.81 1.24
CA LYS A 856 -36.16 -29.06 0.51
C LYS A 856 -37.29 -29.36 -0.49
N ILE A 857 -38.49 -28.98 -0.15
CA ILE A 857 -39.64 -29.11 -1.05
C ILE A 857 -39.47 -28.15 -2.24
N GLN A 858 -39.02 -26.93 -1.97
CA GLN A 858 -38.74 -25.95 -3.02
C GLN A 858 -37.59 -26.39 -3.95
N GLU A 859 -36.52 -26.90 -3.36
CA GLU A 859 -35.38 -27.46 -4.13
C GLU A 859 -35.83 -28.59 -5.07
N GLU A 860 -36.73 -29.47 -4.63
CA GLU A 860 -37.23 -30.56 -5.48
C GLU A 860 -38.21 -30.08 -6.56
N LYS A 861 -38.97 -29.00 -6.28
CA LYS A 861 -39.79 -28.32 -7.32
C LYS A 861 -38.93 -27.66 -8.38
N ASP A 862 -37.85 -26.99 -7.97
CA ASP A 862 -36.92 -26.35 -8.90
C ASP A 862 -36.20 -27.40 -9.78
N LYS A 863 -35.81 -28.55 -9.21
CA LYS A 863 -35.29 -29.70 -9.97
C LYS A 863 -36.28 -30.24 -10.96
N LEU A 864 -37.54 -30.39 -10.54
CA LEU A 864 -38.62 -30.87 -11.42
C LEU A 864 -38.80 -29.94 -12.63
N ALA A 865 -38.92 -28.62 -12.38
CA ALA A 865 -39.07 -27.64 -13.43
C ALA A 865 -37.86 -27.66 -14.42
N LYS A 866 -36.65 -27.81 -13.85
CA LYS A 866 -35.44 -27.96 -14.66
C LYS A 866 -35.45 -29.22 -15.53
N TYR A 867 -35.85 -30.36 -14.98
CA TYR A 867 -35.92 -31.60 -15.76
C TYR A 867 -37.01 -31.55 -16.81
N GLU A 868 -38.17 -30.91 -16.56
CA GLU A 868 -39.23 -30.69 -17.55
C GLU A 868 -38.71 -29.83 -18.71
N GLN A 869 -37.98 -28.76 -18.43
CA GLN A 869 -37.36 -27.93 -19.47
C GLN A 869 -36.33 -28.71 -20.28
N MET A 870 -35.47 -29.49 -19.62
CA MET A 870 -34.48 -30.33 -20.30
C MET A 870 -35.17 -31.40 -21.16
N MET A 871 -36.28 -32.01 -20.70
CA MET A 871 -37.07 -32.99 -21.44
C MET A 871 -37.67 -32.36 -22.68
N ALA A 872 -38.27 -31.18 -22.59
CA ALA A 872 -38.82 -30.46 -23.74
C ALA A 872 -37.73 -30.19 -24.81
N THR A 873 -36.55 -29.74 -24.38
CA THR A 873 -35.41 -29.51 -25.27
C THR A 873 -34.94 -30.79 -25.98
N VAL A 874 -34.84 -31.91 -25.23
CA VAL A 874 -34.47 -33.22 -25.82
C VAL A 874 -35.49 -33.70 -26.82
N GLN A 875 -36.79 -33.57 -26.51
CA GLN A 875 -37.88 -33.97 -27.41
C GLN A 875 -37.94 -33.13 -28.70
N GLU A 876 -37.71 -31.82 -28.57
CA GLU A 876 -37.64 -30.91 -29.72
C GLU A 876 -36.46 -31.28 -30.62
N ARG A 877 -35.29 -31.59 -30.09
CA ARG A 877 -34.13 -32.05 -30.86
C ARG A 877 -34.37 -33.41 -31.53
N LEU A 878 -35.02 -34.37 -30.83
CA LEU A 878 -35.38 -35.66 -31.44
C LEU A 878 -36.44 -35.52 -32.52
N ALA A 879 -37.30 -34.51 -32.44
CA ALA A 879 -38.30 -34.21 -33.50
C ALA A 879 -37.64 -33.62 -34.75
N GLN A 880 -36.60 -32.77 -34.57
CA GLN A 880 -35.81 -32.21 -35.67
C GLN A 880 -34.93 -33.27 -36.37
N MET A 881 -34.68 -34.40 -35.73
CA MET A 881 -33.90 -35.51 -36.28
C MET A 881 -34.79 -36.62 -36.98
N LYS A 882 -36.05 -36.40 -37.09
CA LYS A 882 -36.94 -37.29 -37.84
C LYS A 882 -37.05 -36.89 -39.30
#